data_d1770e7454134eb0c7a77972a19b19e9
#
_entry.id   d1770e7454134eb0c7a77972a19b19e9
#
_cell.length_a   1.000
_cell.length_b   1.000
_cell.length_c   1.000
_cell.angle_alpha   90.00
_cell.angle_beta   90.00
_cell.angle_gamma   90.00
#
_symmetry.space_group_name_H-M   'P 1'
#
loop_
_entity.id
_entity.type
_entity.pdbx_description
1 polymer ?
#
loop_
_entity_poly.entity_id
_entity_poly.type
_entity_poly.pdbx_seq_one_letter_code
_entity_poly.pdbx_strand_id
1 'polypeptide(L)'
;IKGFGPEKASAQLEGSKAFAKEFMLRNDIPSARYIKTSDINQAMQAFEMMFTSSPYGKAVIKADGLCAGKGVVVAESLEQGFEFITEVLTNKIFGETELVLEEYIEGIEASLLCFVDHNTIVAMPTAKDHKRIYEAERGPNTGGMGTYSPNPIALAYHDEMIKEVAQAYHKGLQKEGLSYRGIIFFGFMITPEGIKVLEFNTRFGDPETQSILVRLETDLLEIFDMATQDKLNELDIKWSDDEAVTLVLASKGYPGAYEKGKPITIKDKAKLDNLGVVFHAGTKLDCDTPVTNGGRVLSLTAKAPTLDEAMEKAYKMAELIDFEGKTYRKDIGPMVKRIYVQKKAEFDIEGASLAAQIKESLGIHLDSVSPYQRYDMQNITIDEINKISKTILSEPPVDDIYIQEEAFETEKSMTSPIVVELHRGQYDQREDGLLQSLAVVLGKEDVKIRCARVYDIKGKVTAKELEKIKAYLINPVDQQEGSMKLPNLLEDEQPIIQTKAVIDGFIAMDESALSDFHAKNGLAMKLEDLKYFQDYFKTKENRDPSEVELAMVDTYWSDHCRHTTFNTVLENVSFISSANKAIQLAVLQAYKDYLDLREKAHNNEKPLTLMDMATIMARYMRKNGQLDDLEVSDEINACSVKIKVKVNGEDQDYLLMFKNETHNHPTEIEPFGGASTCLGGAIRDPLSGRSYVYQAMRVTGSADPREAISETLEGK
;
A
#
# COMPACT_ATOMS: atom_id res chain seq x y z
N ILE A 1 -31.97 6.14 45.13
CA ILE A 1 -30.64 6.63 44.76
C ILE A 1 -30.68 6.83 43.25
N LYS A 2 -30.37 8.04 42.80
CA LYS A 2 -30.17 8.31 41.38
C LYS A 2 -28.90 7.56 40.94
N GLY A 3 -28.99 6.80 39.84
CA GLY A 3 -27.87 6.02 39.31
C GLY A 3 -27.61 6.40 37.86
N PHE A 4 -26.32 6.62 37.51
CA PHE A 4 -25.85 6.82 36.16
C PHE A 4 -25.11 5.56 35.73
N GLY A 5 -25.76 4.76 34.93
CA GLY A 5 -25.27 3.46 34.43
C GLY A 5 -26.41 2.61 33.85
N PRO A 6 -26.10 1.55 33.09
CA PRO A 6 -27.10 0.65 32.53
C PRO A 6 -27.78 -0.20 33.61
N GLU A 7 -29.02 -0.56 33.39
CA GLU A 7 -29.67 -1.61 34.17
C GLU A 7 -29.14 -2.99 33.77
N LYS A 8 -29.40 -4.02 34.61
CA LYS A 8 -28.93 -5.40 34.38
C LYS A 8 -29.29 -5.94 32.98
N ALA A 9 -30.48 -5.62 32.49
CA ALA A 9 -30.93 -6.07 31.18
C ALA A 9 -30.15 -5.40 30.03
N SER A 10 -29.96 -4.10 30.11
CA SER A 10 -29.23 -3.33 29.09
C SER A 10 -27.70 -3.51 29.17
N ALA A 11 -27.16 -3.86 30.35
CA ALA A 11 -25.74 -4.21 30.51
C ALA A 11 -25.36 -5.50 29.75
N GLN A 12 -26.32 -6.33 29.32
CA GLN A 12 -26.07 -7.50 28.49
C GLN A 12 -25.53 -7.11 27.09
N LEU A 13 -25.71 -5.89 26.65
CA LEU A 13 -25.16 -5.38 25.39
C LEU A 13 -23.60 -5.36 25.38
N GLU A 14 -22.94 -5.35 26.55
CA GLU A 14 -21.51 -5.62 26.69
C GLU A 14 -21.26 -7.05 27.24
N GLY A 15 -22.13 -7.50 28.14
CA GLY A 15 -21.96 -8.77 28.84
C GLY A 15 -22.09 -10.02 27.97
N SER A 16 -22.81 -9.94 26.84
CA SER A 16 -22.97 -11.03 25.88
C SER A 16 -22.81 -10.52 24.47
N LYS A 17 -21.81 -11.05 23.77
CA LYS A 17 -21.55 -10.72 22.34
C LYS A 17 -22.67 -11.26 21.45
N ALA A 18 -23.21 -12.43 21.80
CA ALA A 18 -24.34 -13.01 21.11
C ALA A 18 -25.60 -12.12 21.21
N PHE A 19 -25.91 -11.63 22.42
CA PHE A 19 -27.02 -10.71 22.65
C PHE A 19 -26.83 -9.39 21.88
N ALA A 20 -25.61 -8.84 21.91
CA ALA A 20 -25.28 -7.60 21.17
C ALA A 20 -25.47 -7.78 19.66
N LYS A 21 -25.01 -8.90 19.08
CA LYS A 21 -25.20 -9.19 17.65
C LYS A 21 -26.67 -9.34 17.26
N GLU A 22 -27.42 -10.05 18.08
CA GLU A 22 -28.86 -10.19 17.87
C GLU A 22 -29.59 -8.84 17.97
N PHE A 23 -29.21 -7.99 18.92
CA PHE A 23 -29.73 -6.64 19.04
C PHE A 23 -29.41 -5.79 17.81
N MET A 24 -28.14 -5.84 17.30
CA MET A 24 -27.75 -5.16 16.07
C MET A 24 -28.62 -5.60 14.89
N LEU A 25 -28.80 -6.91 14.72
CA LEU A 25 -29.59 -7.46 13.62
C LEU A 25 -31.07 -7.04 13.69
N ARG A 26 -31.70 -7.10 14.89
CA ARG A 26 -33.11 -6.72 15.07
C ARG A 26 -33.39 -5.24 14.87
N ASN A 27 -32.37 -4.41 14.95
CA ASN A 27 -32.46 -2.95 14.88
C ASN A 27 -31.70 -2.35 13.69
N ASP A 28 -31.38 -3.17 12.67
CA ASP A 28 -30.73 -2.78 11.41
C ASP A 28 -29.40 -2.02 11.60
N ILE A 29 -28.66 -2.33 12.68
CA ILE A 29 -27.36 -1.73 12.95
C ILE A 29 -26.28 -2.51 12.16
N PRO A 30 -25.49 -1.82 11.31
CA PRO A 30 -24.49 -2.48 10.46
C PRO A 30 -23.41 -3.20 11.30
N SER A 31 -23.16 -4.47 11.02
CA SER A 31 -22.10 -5.26 11.68
C SER A 31 -21.61 -6.39 10.78
N ALA A 32 -20.50 -7.05 11.16
CA ALA A 32 -20.00 -8.24 10.48
C ALA A 32 -21.07 -9.35 10.48
N ARG A 33 -21.15 -10.12 9.40
CA ARG A 33 -21.97 -11.35 9.35
C ARG A 33 -21.46 -12.33 10.40
N TYR A 34 -22.37 -13.00 11.07
CA TYR A 34 -22.02 -13.88 12.17
C TYR A 34 -22.87 -15.15 12.23
N ILE A 35 -22.33 -16.16 12.87
CA ILE A 35 -23.03 -17.40 13.28
C ILE A 35 -22.73 -17.61 14.75
N LYS A 36 -23.78 -17.90 15.55
CA LYS A 36 -23.59 -18.29 16.95
C LYS A 36 -23.91 -19.77 17.15
N THR A 37 -23.12 -20.45 17.94
CA THR A 37 -23.35 -21.85 18.27
C THR A 37 -22.58 -22.27 19.52
N SER A 38 -23.14 -23.28 20.23
CA SER A 38 -22.47 -24.05 21.29
C SER A 38 -22.06 -25.45 20.83
N ASP A 39 -22.45 -25.86 19.60
CA ASP A 39 -22.07 -27.16 19.02
C ASP A 39 -20.72 -27.06 18.31
N ILE A 40 -19.78 -27.91 18.71
CA ILE A 40 -18.41 -27.89 18.17
C ILE A 40 -18.35 -28.19 16.68
N ASN A 41 -19.17 -29.12 16.16
CA ASN A 41 -19.14 -29.46 14.74
C ASN A 41 -19.71 -28.32 13.89
N GLN A 42 -20.79 -27.71 14.38
CA GLN A 42 -21.34 -26.49 13.76
C GLN A 42 -20.34 -25.35 13.79
N ALA A 43 -19.63 -25.16 14.90
CA ALA A 43 -18.61 -24.11 15.02
C ALA A 43 -17.46 -24.30 14.01
N MET A 44 -16.95 -25.53 13.90
CA MET A 44 -15.89 -25.88 12.96
C MET A 44 -16.32 -25.67 11.50
N GLN A 45 -17.51 -26.14 11.13
CA GLN A 45 -18.04 -25.93 9.77
C GLN A 45 -18.26 -24.45 9.43
N ALA A 46 -18.85 -23.69 10.35
CA ALA A 46 -19.10 -22.26 10.16
C ALA A 46 -17.79 -21.48 10.04
N PHE A 47 -16.80 -21.80 10.88
CA PHE A 47 -15.49 -21.19 10.83
C PHE A 47 -14.76 -21.50 9.50
N GLU A 48 -14.72 -22.77 9.09
CA GLU A 48 -14.11 -23.19 7.83
C GLU A 48 -14.74 -22.48 6.62
N MET A 49 -16.08 -22.39 6.62
CA MET A 49 -16.82 -21.66 5.56
C MET A 49 -16.42 -20.18 5.52
N MET A 50 -16.40 -19.49 6.67
CA MET A 50 -16.07 -18.06 6.75
C MET A 50 -14.60 -17.81 6.39
N PHE A 51 -13.70 -18.66 6.87
CA PHE A 51 -12.27 -18.56 6.59
C PHE A 51 -11.97 -18.76 5.10
N THR A 52 -12.56 -19.80 4.49
CA THR A 52 -12.35 -20.13 3.06
C THR A 52 -12.98 -19.11 2.11
N SER A 53 -14.11 -18.50 2.50
CA SER A 53 -14.77 -17.46 1.71
C SER A 53 -14.19 -16.06 1.93
N SER A 54 -13.32 -15.89 2.91
CA SER A 54 -12.69 -14.60 3.22
C SER A 54 -11.63 -14.26 2.18
N PRO A 55 -11.68 -13.08 1.54
CA PRO A 55 -10.63 -12.61 0.62
C PRO A 55 -9.29 -12.38 1.34
N TYR A 56 -9.31 -12.31 2.67
CA TYR A 56 -8.14 -12.06 3.51
C TYR A 56 -7.55 -13.35 4.12
N GLY A 57 -8.15 -14.52 3.89
CA GLY A 57 -7.74 -15.78 4.55
C GLY A 57 -7.81 -15.71 6.08
N LYS A 58 -8.80 -15.00 6.63
CA LYS A 58 -8.99 -14.78 8.06
C LYS A 58 -10.45 -14.88 8.44
N ALA A 59 -10.72 -15.28 9.70
CA ALA A 59 -12.04 -15.20 10.31
C ALA A 59 -11.91 -14.92 11.81
N VAL A 60 -12.97 -14.41 12.44
CA VAL A 60 -12.96 -14.01 13.86
C VAL A 60 -13.81 -14.96 14.68
N ILE A 61 -13.26 -15.41 15.80
CA ILE A 61 -13.93 -16.30 16.76
C ILE A 61 -13.98 -15.57 18.10
N LYS A 62 -15.20 -15.42 18.64
CA LYS A 62 -15.42 -14.74 19.93
C LYS A 62 -16.15 -15.69 20.88
N ALA A 63 -15.57 -15.94 22.05
CA ALA A 63 -16.30 -16.58 23.14
C ALA A 63 -17.31 -15.58 23.73
N ASP A 64 -18.54 -16.02 23.98
CA ASP A 64 -19.57 -15.18 24.61
C ASP A 64 -19.24 -14.91 26.07
N GLY A 65 -19.67 -13.75 26.59
CA GLY A 65 -19.41 -13.32 27.96
C GLY A 65 -18.13 -12.50 28.15
N LEU A 66 -17.89 -12.15 29.41
CA LEU A 66 -16.74 -11.34 29.83
C LEU A 66 -15.50 -12.23 30.03
N CYS A 67 -14.69 -12.40 28.99
CA CYS A 67 -13.49 -13.24 28.99
C CYS A 67 -12.20 -12.47 29.31
N ALA A 68 -12.28 -11.35 30.00
CA ALA A 68 -11.13 -10.47 30.39
C ALA A 68 -10.19 -10.14 29.21
N GLY A 69 -10.76 -9.88 28.01
CA GLY A 69 -10.00 -9.54 26.80
C GLY A 69 -9.33 -10.73 26.10
N LYS A 70 -9.51 -11.95 26.58
CA LYS A 70 -8.88 -13.18 26.00
C LYS A 70 -9.84 -14.04 25.17
N GLY A 71 -11.11 -13.68 25.12
CA GLY A 71 -12.15 -14.46 24.43
C GLY A 71 -12.30 -14.14 22.94
N VAL A 72 -11.36 -13.48 22.30
CA VAL A 72 -11.42 -13.13 20.86
C VAL A 72 -10.12 -13.53 20.18
N VAL A 73 -10.24 -14.28 19.09
CA VAL A 73 -9.14 -14.67 18.21
C VAL A 73 -9.48 -14.31 16.77
N VAL A 74 -8.55 -13.61 16.11
CA VAL A 74 -8.53 -13.47 14.66
C VAL A 74 -7.65 -14.59 14.14
N ALA A 75 -8.28 -15.64 13.62
CA ALA A 75 -7.57 -16.80 13.12
C ALA A 75 -6.98 -16.53 11.73
N GLU A 76 -5.68 -16.79 11.59
CA GLU A 76 -4.90 -16.64 10.35
C GLU A 76 -4.60 -18.00 9.71
N SER A 77 -5.04 -19.11 10.34
CA SER A 77 -5.02 -20.45 9.78
C SER A 77 -6.20 -21.26 10.28
N LEU A 78 -6.58 -22.31 9.55
CA LEU A 78 -7.63 -23.26 9.98
C LEU A 78 -7.26 -23.95 11.28
N GLU A 79 -5.98 -24.33 11.45
CA GLU A 79 -5.47 -24.99 12.64
C GLU A 79 -5.67 -24.12 13.89
N GLN A 80 -5.26 -22.86 13.84
CA GLN A 80 -5.45 -21.89 14.93
C GLN A 80 -6.92 -21.73 15.33
N GLY A 81 -7.81 -21.64 14.34
CA GLY A 81 -9.24 -21.51 14.60
C GLY A 81 -9.84 -22.75 15.23
N PHE A 82 -9.51 -23.93 14.73
CA PHE A 82 -9.98 -25.21 15.29
C PHE A 82 -9.44 -25.46 16.70
N GLU A 83 -8.18 -25.09 16.97
CA GLU A 83 -7.61 -25.17 18.31
C GLU A 83 -8.39 -24.30 19.29
N PHE A 84 -8.62 -23.03 18.96
CA PHE A 84 -9.37 -22.12 19.83
C PHE A 84 -10.84 -22.57 20.04
N ILE A 85 -11.53 -23.05 19.00
CA ILE A 85 -12.87 -23.61 19.12
C ILE A 85 -12.87 -24.81 20.10
N THR A 86 -11.88 -25.68 19.99
CA THR A 86 -11.72 -26.85 20.87
C THR A 86 -11.44 -26.42 22.31
N GLU A 87 -10.56 -25.45 22.52
CA GLU A 87 -10.26 -24.93 23.85
C GLU A 87 -11.51 -24.35 24.53
N VAL A 88 -12.32 -23.60 23.81
CA VAL A 88 -13.51 -22.96 24.36
C VAL A 88 -14.64 -23.97 24.58
N LEU A 89 -15.01 -24.75 23.56
CA LEU A 89 -16.20 -25.61 23.65
C LEU A 89 -15.95 -26.98 24.30
N THR A 90 -14.75 -27.56 24.12
CA THR A 90 -14.42 -28.85 24.69
C THR A 90 -13.71 -28.74 26.03
N ASN A 91 -12.62 -27.93 26.07
CA ASN A 91 -11.82 -27.78 27.28
C ASN A 91 -12.43 -26.74 28.26
N LYS A 92 -13.45 -25.98 27.80
CA LYS A 92 -14.23 -25.01 28.61
C LYS A 92 -13.39 -24.03 29.38
N ILE A 93 -12.32 -23.48 28.72
CA ILE A 93 -11.39 -22.55 29.37
C ILE A 93 -12.05 -21.27 29.91
N PHE A 94 -13.25 -20.92 29.40
CA PHE A 94 -14.09 -19.83 29.88
C PHE A 94 -15.39 -20.32 30.54
N GLY A 95 -15.48 -21.62 30.89
CA GLY A 95 -16.71 -22.25 31.37
C GLY A 95 -17.64 -22.65 30.25
N GLU A 96 -18.91 -22.88 30.59
CA GLU A 96 -19.97 -23.18 29.58
C GLU A 96 -20.32 -21.89 28.87
N THR A 97 -20.07 -21.83 27.55
CA THR A 97 -20.32 -20.62 26.75
C THR A 97 -20.63 -20.96 25.30
N GLU A 98 -21.21 -20.02 24.58
CA GLU A 98 -21.39 -20.08 23.12
C GLU A 98 -20.22 -19.40 22.40
N LEU A 99 -20.05 -19.72 21.12
CA LEU A 99 -19.14 -18.99 20.22
C LEU A 99 -19.96 -18.11 19.26
N VAL A 100 -19.44 -16.93 19.02
CA VAL A 100 -19.83 -16.03 17.92
C VAL A 100 -18.69 -16.04 16.90
N LEU A 101 -18.97 -16.61 15.73
CA LEU A 101 -18.05 -16.69 14.61
C LEU A 101 -18.42 -15.56 13.65
N GLU A 102 -17.45 -14.74 13.27
CA GLU A 102 -17.68 -13.56 12.42
C GLU A 102 -16.78 -13.59 11.19
N GLU A 103 -17.30 -13.07 10.08
CA GLU A 103 -16.43 -12.71 8.96
C GLU A 103 -15.35 -11.73 9.40
N TYR A 104 -14.15 -11.88 8.88
CA TYR A 104 -13.13 -10.86 9.07
C TYR A 104 -13.44 -9.66 8.17
N ILE A 105 -13.46 -8.48 8.77
CA ILE A 105 -13.61 -7.22 8.07
C ILE A 105 -12.33 -6.40 8.24
N GLU A 106 -11.82 -5.88 7.13
CA GLU A 106 -10.65 -5.01 7.13
C GLU A 106 -11.08 -3.56 6.98
N GLY A 107 -10.40 -2.67 7.68
CA GLY A 107 -10.71 -1.25 7.64
C GLY A 107 -9.92 -0.47 8.69
N ILE A 108 -10.42 0.70 9.05
CA ILE A 108 -9.83 1.60 10.03
C ILE A 108 -10.70 1.60 11.28
N GLU A 109 -10.09 1.28 12.42
CA GLU A 109 -10.80 1.33 13.70
C GLU A 109 -11.08 2.77 14.13
N ALA A 110 -12.28 2.99 14.66
CA ALA A 110 -12.71 4.26 15.23
C ALA A 110 -13.59 4.02 16.45
N SER A 111 -13.58 4.96 17.38
CA SER A 111 -14.40 4.93 18.60
C SER A 111 -15.33 6.15 18.66
N LEU A 112 -16.59 5.90 19.01
CA LEU A 112 -17.57 6.95 19.32
C LEU A 112 -18.20 6.64 20.68
N LEU A 113 -18.07 7.55 21.63
CA LEU A 113 -18.76 7.47 22.91
C LEU A 113 -19.99 8.37 22.87
N CYS A 114 -21.04 7.98 23.57
CA CYS A 114 -22.24 8.80 23.69
C CYS A 114 -22.77 8.82 25.12
N PHE A 115 -23.29 9.97 25.52
CA PHE A 115 -24.18 10.05 26.68
C PHE A 115 -25.58 9.59 26.29
N VAL A 116 -26.22 8.80 27.15
CA VAL A 116 -27.54 8.21 26.87
C VAL A 116 -28.45 8.41 28.06
N ASP A 117 -29.66 8.85 27.80
CA ASP A 117 -30.78 8.75 28.70
C ASP A 117 -31.99 8.12 27.99
N HIS A 118 -33.17 8.10 28.66
CA HIS A 118 -34.36 7.49 28.07
C HIS A 118 -34.85 8.24 26.82
N ASN A 119 -34.63 9.54 26.76
CA ASN A 119 -35.20 10.42 25.71
C ASN A 119 -34.23 10.71 24.58
N THR A 120 -32.92 10.62 24.82
CA THR A 120 -31.93 11.00 23.79
C THR A 120 -30.59 10.28 23.93
N ILE A 121 -29.82 10.35 22.88
CA ILE A 121 -28.41 9.94 22.79
C ILE A 121 -27.60 11.09 22.22
N VAL A 122 -26.53 11.49 22.89
CA VAL A 122 -25.67 12.63 22.53
C VAL A 122 -24.24 12.13 22.28
N ALA A 123 -23.78 12.28 21.06
CA ALA A 123 -22.44 11.87 20.68
C ALA A 123 -21.36 12.78 21.27
N MET A 124 -20.25 12.18 21.67
CA MET A 124 -18.99 12.85 22.03
C MET A 124 -18.09 12.97 20.80
N PRO A 125 -17.01 13.75 20.83
CA PRO A 125 -15.99 13.72 19.78
C PRO A 125 -15.45 12.32 19.54
N THR A 126 -15.15 12.01 18.29
CA THR A 126 -14.58 10.71 17.89
C THR A 126 -13.17 10.53 18.48
N ALA A 127 -12.76 9.28 18.65
CA ALA A 127 -11.41 8.94 19.06
C ALA A 127 -10.87 7.75 18.26
N LYS A 128 -9.55 7.57 18.29
CA LYS A 128 -8.90 6.35 17.79
C LYS A 128 -8.00 5.79 18.88
N ASP A 129 -8.19 4.52 19.21
CA ASP A 129 -7.33 3.75 20.11
C ASP A 129 -6.27 2.96 19.32
N HIS A 130 -5.16 2.67 19.98
CA HIS A 130 -4.08 1.82 19.49
C HIS A 130 -3.99 0.58 20.39
N LYS A 131 -4.63 -0.50 19.96
CA LYS A 131 -4.85 -1.71 20.78
C LYS A 131 -3.63 -2.63 20.87
N ARG A 132 -2.74 -2.61 19.88
CA ARG A 132 -1.57 -3.49 19.86
C ARG A 132 -0.44 -2.93 20.70
N ILE A 133 0.33 -3.85 21.33
CA ILE A 133 1.40 -3.46 22.27
C ILE A 133 2.59 -2.80 21.60
N TYR A 134 2.91 -3.18 20.36
CA TYR A 134 4.04 -2.65 19.60
C TYR A 134 3.61 -1.67 18.50
N GLU A 135 4.55 -0.84 18.07
CA GLU A 135 4.40 0.08 16.95
C GLU A 135 3.94 -0.64 15.67
N ALA A 136 3.36 0.12 14.73
CA ALA A 136 2.80 -0.38 13.48
C ALA A 136 1.74 -1.49 13.66
N GLU A 137 0.94 -1.39 14.72
CA GLU A 137 -0.14 -2.33 15.06
C GLU A 137 0.33 -3.80 15.12
N ARG A 138 1.51 -4.04 15.74
CA ARG A 138 2.09 -5.38 15.92
C ARG A 138 1.95 -5.89 17.35
N GLY A 139 2.10 -7.21 17.47
CA GLY A 139 2.06 -7.90 18.76
C GLY A 139 0.63 -8.16 19.26
N PRO A 140 0.50 -8.66 20.50
CA PRO A 140 -0.80 -8.99 21.11
C PRO A 140 -1.65 -7.73 21.38
N ASN A 141 -2.96 -7.94 21.44
CA ASN A 141 -3.93 -6.92 21.85
C ASN A 141 -3.75 -6.58 23.33
N THR A 142 -4.01 -5.33 23.67
CA THR A 142 -3.98 -4.77 25.02
C THR A 142 -5.32 -4.10 25.35
N GLY A 143 -5.40 -3.44 26.48
CA GLY A 143 -6.52 -2.55 26.84
C GLY A 143 -6.45 -1.17 26.17
N GLY A 144 -5.49 -0.93 25.26
CA GLY A 144 -5.19 0.36 24.64
C GLY A 144 -3.85 0.93 25.13
N MET A 145 -3.00 1.33 24.16
CA MET A 145 -1.66 1.88 24.41
C MET A 145 -1.60 3.39 24.23
N GLY A 146 -2.69 3.98 23.81
CA GLY A 146 -2.85 5.40 23.61
C GLY A 146 -3.95 5.74 22.63
N THR A 147 -4.44 6.97 22.71
CA THR A 147 -5.56 7.45 21.90
C THR A 147 -5.36 8.89 21.48
N TYR A 148 -6.11 9.30 20.47
CA TYR A 148 -6.24 10.70 20.11
C TYR A 148 -7.70 11.05 19.76
N SER A 149 -8.06 12.30 19.97
CA SER A 149 -9.39 12.85 19.68
C SER A 149 -9.28 14.31 19.20
N PRO A 150 -9.92 14.67 18.05
CA PRO A 150 -10.78 13.82 17.24
C PRO A 150 -9.97 12.82 16.40
N ASN A 151 -10.66 11.79 15.84
CA ASN A 151 -10.09 10.95 14.80
C ASN A 151 -10.41 11.59 13.43
N PRO A 152 -9.41 12.10 12.68
CA PRO A 152 -9.64 12.80 11.42
C PRO A 152 -10.37 11.93 10.37
N ILE A 153 -10.09 10.63 10.34
CA ILE A 153 -10.74 9.71 9.41
C ILE A 153 -12.21 9.51 9.80
N ALA A 154 -12.49 9.36 11.08
CA ALA A 154 -13.86 9.16 11.56
C ALA A 154 -14.73 10.40 11.43
N LEU A 155 -14.15 11.61 11.34
CA LEU A 155 -14.91 12.83 11.07
C LEU A 155 -15.67 12.76 9.76
N ALA A 156 -15.09 12.18 8.71
CA ALA A 156 -15.73 11.96 7.42
C ALA A 156 -16.97 11.03 7.49
N TYR A 157 -17.07 10.21 8.52
CA TYR A 157 -18.16 9.24 8.74
C TYR A 157 -19.04 9.57 9.95
N HIS A 158 -18.84 10.74 10.57
CA HIS A 158 -19.48 11.09 11.85
C HIS A 158 -21.01 11.10 11.77
N ASP A 159 -21.57 11.68 10.72
CA ASP A 159 -23.02 11.74 10.53
C ASP A 159 -23.65 10.35 10.35
N GLU A 160 -22.96 9.44 9.65
CA GLU A 160 -23.38 8.05 9.51
C GLU A 160 -23.32 7.31 10.84
N MET A 161 -22.24 7.47 11.60
CA MET A 161 -22.11 6.88 12.94
C MET A 161 -23.25 7.30 13.86
N ILE A 162 -23.65 8.56 13.80
CA ILE A 162 -24.78 9.06 14.57
C ILE A 162 -26.10 8.50 14.04
N LYS A 163 -26.37 8.65 12.75
CA LYS A 163 -27.68 8.36 12.16
C LYS A 163 -27.95 6.86 12.07
N GLU A 164 -26.99 6.08 11.57
CA GLU A 164 -27.17 4.65 11.29
C GLU A 164 -26.91 3.76 12.51
N VAL A 165 -26.12 4.26 13.48
CA VAL A 165 -25.75 3.44 14.65
C VAL A 165 -26.28 4.04 15.95
N ALA A 166 -25.86 5.23 16.34
CA ALA A 166 -26.23 5.77 17.66
C ALA A 166 -27.75 5.96 17.79
N GLN A 167 -28.39 6.56 16.79
CA GLN A 167 -29.85 6.74 16.79
C GLN A 167 -30.61 5.42 16.63
N ALA A 168 -30.11 4.46 15.82
CA ALA A 168 -30.70 3.14 15.69
C ALA A 168 -30.59 2.35 16.99
N TYR A 169 -29.43 2.43 17.66
CA TYR A 169 -29.22 1.86 19.00
C TYR A 169 -30.22 2.42 20.01
N HIS A 170 -30.38 3.74 20.09
CA HIS A 170 -31.30 4.38 21.03
C HIS A 170 -32.75 3.98 20.76
N LYS A 171 -33.20 3.98 19.50
CA LYS A 171 -34.52 3.47 19.09
C LYS A 171 -34.72 2.01 19.44
N GLY A 172 -33.68 1.18 19.27
CA GLY A 172 -33.66 -0.23 19.64
C GLY A 172 -33.87 -0.45 21.15
N LEU A 173 -33.20 0.36 21.98
CA LEU A 173 -33.41 0.32 23.45
C LEU A 173 -34.88 0.58 23.80
N GLN A 174 -35.50 1.63 23.22
CA GLN A 174 -36.88 1.96 23.44
C GLN A 174 -37.83 0.86 22.96
N LYS A 175 -37.63 0.34 21.75
CA LYS A 175 -38.42 -0.74 21.13
C LYS A 175 -38.40 -2.03 21.95
N GLU A 176 -37.26 -2.39 22.53
CA GLU A 176 -37.05 -3.62 23.30
C GLU A 176 -37.26 -3.41 24.80
N GLY A 177 -37.65 -2.19 25.24
CA GLY A 177 -37.89 -1.87 26.64
C GLY A 177 -36.64 -1.95 27.54
N LEU A 178 -35.47 -1.71 26.97
CA LEU A 178 -34.21 -1.71 27.69
C LEU A 178 -33.94 -0.34 28.27
N SER A 179 -34.03 -0.20 29.59
CA SER A 179 -33.75 1.06 30.29
C SER A 179 -32.25 1.31 30.33
N TYR A 180 -31.83 2.50 29.90
CA TYR A 180 -30.42 2.88 29.85
C TYR A 180 -30.23 4.37 30.20
N ARG A 181 -29.38 4.64 31.20
CA ARG A 181 -28.87 5.97 31.52
C ARG A 181 -27.40 5.85 31.81
N GLY A 182 -26.54 6.33 30.92
CA GLY A 182 -25.10 6.13 31.10
C GLY A 182 -24.29 6.47 29.86
N ILE A 183 -23.16 5.81 29.76
CA ILE A 183 -22.26 5.91 28.62
C ILE A 183 -22.36 4.65 27.78
N ILE A 184 -22.50 4.83 26.49
CA ILE A 184 -22.29 3.78 25.51
C ILE A 184 -21.05 4.08 24.66
N PHE A 185 -20.20 3.09 24.49
CA PHE A 185 -19.05 3.09 23.60
C PHE A 185 -19.38 2.20 22.40
N PHE A 186 -19.20 2.74 21.23
CA PHE A 186 -19.28 2.03 19.95
C PHE A 186 -17.88 1.87 19.39
N GLY A 187 -17.43 0.62 19.20
CA GLY A 187 -16.25 0.29 18.40
C GLY A 187 -16.65 0.08 16.95
N PHE A 188 -16.03 0.82 16.04
CA PHE A 188 -16.32 0.76 14.61
C PHE A 188 -15.14 0.22 13.81
N MET A 189 -15.46 -0.39 12.68
CA MET A 189 -14.58 -0.57 11.55
C MET A 189 -15.13 0.25 10.38
N ILE A 190 -14.35 1.21 9.90
CA ILE A 190 -14.64 1.96 8.68
C ILE A 190 -14.09 1.15 7.52
N THR A 191 -14.97 0.68 6.64
CA THR A 191 -14.64 -0.16 5.49
C THR A 191 -14.99 0.56 4.19
N PRO A 192 -14.52 0.10 3.02
CA PRO A 192 -14.96 0.64 1.73
C PRO A 192 -16.48 0.54 1.49
N GLU A 193 -17.17 -0.38 2.19
CA GLU A 193 -18.62 -0.61 2.09
C GLU A 193 -19.42 0.23 3.11
N GLY A 194 -18.76 1.09 3.87
CA GLY A 194 -19.35 1.88 4.95
C GLY A 194 -18.90 1.44 6.35
N ILE A 195 -19.57 1.99 7.38
CA ILE A 195 -19.25 1.71 8.77
C ILE A 195 -19.86 0.37 9.22
N LYS A 196 -19.12 -0.37 10.06
CA LYS A 196 -19.62 -1.60 10.72
C LYS A 196 -19.28 -1.56 12.21
N VAL A 197 -20.23 -1.93 13.05
CA VAL A 197 -20.01 -2.01 14.51
C VAL A 197 -19.29 -3.31 14.84
N LEU A 198 -18.18 -3.19 15.59
CA LEU A 198 -17.41 -4.31 16.10
C LEU A 198 -17.94 -4.81 17.44
N GLU A 199 -18.24 -3.85 18.36
CA GLU A 199 -18.69 -4.14 19.71
C GLU A 199 -19.38 -2.94 20.35
N PHE A 200 -20.18 -3.23 21.39
CA PHE A 200 -20.68 -2.25 22.35
C PHE A 200 -19.96 -2.41 23.67
N ASN A 201 -19.68 -1.30 24.35
CA ASN A 201 -19.26 -1.32 25.76
C ASN A 201 -20.15 -0.32 26.53
N THR A 202 -20.76 -0.77 27.62
CA THR A 202 -21.75 0.01 28.39
C THR A 202 -21.10 0.87 29.47
N ARG A 203 -19.94 1.41 29.16
CA ARG A 203 -19.07 2.20 30.03
C ARG A 203 -18.16 3.11 29.21
N PHE A 204 -17.45 3.98 29.90
CA PHE A 204 -16.35 4.71 29.31
C PHE A 204 -15.25 3.78 28.76
N GLY A 205 -14.61 4.18 27.68
CA GLY A 205 -13.37 3.58 27.16
C GLY A 205 -12.16 3.99 27.99
N ASP A 206 -11.13 3.18 27.98
CA ASP A 206 -9.84 3.46 28.61
C ASP A 206 -8.72 2.94 27.70
N PRO A 207 -8.00 3.85 26.98
CA PRO A 207 -7.74 5.24 27.33
C PRO A 207 -8.53 6.32 26.56
N GLU A 208 -9.61 6.03 25.82
CA GLU A 208 -10.36 7.02 25.04
C GLU A 208 -10.92 8.16 25.90
N THR A 209 -11.42 7.83 27.07
CA THR A 209 -12.00 8.81 28.01
C THR A 209 -11.04 9.94 28.35
N GLN A 210 -9.77 9.63 28.52
CA GLN A 210 -8.75 10.62 28.89
C GLN A 210 -8.55 11.65 27.77
N SER A 211 -8.54 11.23 26.51
CA SER A 211 -8.40 12.15 25.36
C SER A 211 -9.70 12.90 25.04
N ILE A 212 -10.87 12.31 25.31
CA ILE A 212 -12.15 12.94 25.04
C ILE A 212 -12.52 13.95 26.14
N LEU A 213 -12.50 13.54 27.41
CA LEU A 213 -13.02 14.38 28.50
C LEU A 213 -12.16 15.61 28.82
N VAL A 214 -10.87 15.63 28.49
CA VAL A 214 -10.05 16.85 28.63
C VAL A 214 -10.49 17.97 27.68
N ARG A 215 -11.30 17.63 26.66
CA ARG A 215 -11.91 18.57 25.72
C ARG A 215 -13.28 19.05 26.16
N LEU A 216 -13.93 18.40 27.16
CA LEU A 216 -15.24 18.76 27.64
C LEU A 216 -15.21 20.10 28.39
N GLU A 217 -16.08 21.05 28.01
CA GLU A 217 -16.24 22.35 28.67
C GLU A 217 -17.45 22.38 29.61
N THR A 218 -18.49 21.63 29.28
CA THR A 218 -19.68 21.49 30.15
C THR A 218 -19.33 20.64 31.37
N ASP A 219 -19.84 21.04 32.54
CA ASP A 219 -19.58 20.29 33.80
C ASP A 219 -20.13 18.84 33.67
N LEU A 220 -19.24 17.86 33.86
CA LEU A 220 -19.58 16.44 33.72
C LEU A 220 -20.65 16.00 34.76
N LEU A 221 -20.66 16.61 35.96
CA LEU A 221 -21.66 16.32 36.99
C LEU A 221 -23.05 16.82 36.55
N GLU A 222 -23.11 17.99 35.91
CA GLU A 222 -24.37 18.50 35.31
C GLU A 222 -24.92 17.56 34.26
N ILE A 223 -24.06 17.04 33.36
CA ILE A 223 -24.48 16.05 32.36
C ILE A 223 -25.06 14.80 33.01
N PHE A 224 -24.38 14.28 34.06
CA PHE A 224 -24.87 13.10 34.77
C PHE A 224 -26.19 13.36 35.50
N ASP A 225 -26.37 14.52 36.11
CA ASP A 225 -27.62 14.86 36.80
C ASP A 225 -28.78 15.01 35.80
N MET A 226 -28.53 15.67 34.66
CA MET A 226 -29.53 15.80 33.59
C MET A 226 -29.90 14.43 33.00
N ALA A 227 -28.92 13.56 32.74
CA ALA A 227 -29.13 12.19 32.26
C ALA A 227 -29.97 11.35 33.23
N THR A 228 -29.75 11.48 34.55
CA THR A 228 -30.53 10.76 35.55
C THR A 228 -31.98 11.26 35.65
N GLN A 229 -32.27 12.42 35.09
CA GLN A 229 -33.62 13.04 35.02
C GLN A 229 -34.26 12.88 33.63
N ASP A 230 -33.63 12.20 32.68
CA ASP A 230 -34.06 12.06 31.29
C ASP A 230 -34.21 13.41 30.56
N LYS A 231 -33.23 14.31 30.80
CA LYS A 231 -33.22 15.70 30.33
C LYS A 231 -31.96 16.08 29.55
N LEU A 232 -31.21 15.12 29.06
CA LEU A 232 -30.02 15.42 28.25
C LEU A 232 -30.33 16.26 27.00
N ASN A 233 -31.53 16.13 26.45
CA ASN A 233 -31.99 16.92 25.32
C ASN A 233 -32.22 18.41 25.65
N GLU A 234 -32.26 18.82 26.92
CA GLU A 234 -32.36 20.20 27.36
C GLU A 234 -30.98 20.87 27.57
N LEU A 235 -29.86 20.09 27.49
CA LEU A 235 -28.50 20.54 27.79
C LEU A 235 -27.70 20.72 26.48
N ASP A 236 -27.13 21.91 26.31
CA ASP A 236 -26.16 22.18 25.25
C ASP A 236 -24.73 21.80 25.72
N ILE A 237 -24.30 20.59 25.38
CA ILE A 237 -22.99 20.07 25.77
C ILE A 237 -21.92 20.66 24.86
N LYS A 238 -20.99 21.41 25.45
CA LYS A 238 -19.92 22.12 24.78
C LYS A 238 -18.60 21.39 24.88
N TRP A 239 -17.87 21.41 23.79
CA TRP A 239 -16.54 20.83 23.63
C TRP A 239 -15.56 21.90 23.14
N SER A 240 -14.32 21.84 23.63
CA SER A 240 -13.21 22.65 23.13
C SER A 240 -12.87 22.26 21.70
N ASP A 241 -12.52 23.24 20.89
CA ASP A 241 -11.97 23.00 19.53
C ASP A 241 -10.55 22.42 19.58
N ASP A 242 -9.87 22.50 20.74
CA ASP A 242 -8.56 21.87 20.90
C ASP A 242 -8.65 20.36 20.73
N GLU A 243 -7.57 19.78 20.25
CA GLU A 243 -7.37 18.35 20.03
C GLU A 243 -6.55 17.73 21.17
N ALA A 244 -6.67 16.43 21.38
CA ALA A 244 -6.04 15.77 22.52
C ALA A 244 -5.40 14.43 22.15
N VAL A 245 -4.23 14.16 22.76
CA VAL A 245 -3.50 12.88 22.61
C VAL A 245 -3.20 12.32 24.02
N THR A 246 -3.44 11.03 24.18
CA THR A 246 -3.12 10.28 25.40
C THR A 246 -2.12 9.18 25.08
N LEU A 247 -0.97 9.18 25.79
CA LEU A 247 0.00 8.10 25.76
C LEU A 247 -0.14 7.23 27.00
N VAL A 248 -0.08 5.91 26.84
CA VAL A 248 -0.07 4.97 27.96
C VAL A 248 1.35 4.49 28.23
N LEU A 249 1.82 4.74 29.45
CA LEU A 249 3.06 4.16 29.96
C LEU A 249 2.74 2.80 30.60
N ALA A 250 3.41 1.75 30.13
CA ALA A 250 3.18 0.38 30.57
C ALA A 250 4.42 -0.26 31.19
N SER A 251 4.21 -1.28 32.01
CA SER A 251 5.27 -2.12 32.56
C SER A 251 5.79 -3.09 31.51
N LYS A 252 7.10 -3.33 31.45
CA LYS A 252 7.72 -4.32 30.57
C LYS A 252 7.09 -5.71 30.79
N GLY A 253 6.72 -6.36 29.70
CA GLY A 253 6.06 -7.67 29.69
C GLY A 253 4.53 -7.61 29.54
N TYR A 254 3.89 -6.44 29.76
CA TYR A 254 2.46 -6.26 29.47
C TYR A 254 2.17 -6.51 27.98
N PRO A 255 1.05 -7.18 27.58
CA PRO A 255 -0.09 -7.66 28.37
C PRO A 255 0.13 -9.03 29.04
N GLY A 256 1.31 -9.64 28.92
CA GLY A 256 1.68 -10.87 29.59
C GLY A 256 2.07 -10.63 31.07
N ALA A 257 3.02 -11.41 31.59
CA ALA A 257 3.52 -11.27 32.94
C ALA A 257 4.43 -10.04 33.09
N TYR A 258 4.24 -9.26 34.14
CA TYR A 258 5.01 -8.07 34.44
C TYR A 258 5.31 -7.93 35.92
N GLU A 259 6.40 -7.23 36.25
CA GLU A 259 6.78 -6.90 37.63
C GLU A 259 6.04 -5.68 38.15
N LYS A 260 5.81 -5.63 39.46
CA LYS A 260 5.15 -4.55 40.19
C LYS A 260 6.11 -3.93 41.21
N GLY A 261 5.72 -2.77 41.78
CA GLY A 261 6.45 -2.14 42.87
C GLY A 261 7.67 -1.30 42.43
N LYS A 262 7.82 -1.00 41.15
CA LYS A 262 8.90 -0.15 40.64
C LYS A 262 8.59 1.32 40.94
N PRO A 263 9.50 2.08 41.63
CA PRO A 263 9.31 3.49 41.93
C PRO A 263 9.12 4.34 40.68
N ILE A 264 8.14 5.24 40.73
CA ILE A 264 7.84 6.18 39.64
C ILE A 264 8.47 7.52 39.99
N THR A 265 9.33 8.04 39.13
CA THR A 265 10.02 9.33 39.34
C THR A 265 9.57 10.34 38.29
N ILE A 266 9.40 11.59 38.72
CA ILE A 266 9.06 12.73 37.86
C ILE A 266 10.24 13.71 37.92
N LYS A 267 10.91 13.94 36.80
CA LYS A 267 12.13 14.77 36.69
C LYS A 267 11.86 16.26 36.95
N ASP A 268 10.72 16.75 36.43
CA ASP A 268 10.29 18.16 36.55
C ASP A 268 8.76 18.22 36.60
N LYS A 269 8.21 18.31 37.82
CA LYS A 269 6.76 18.32 38.01
C LYS A 269 6.11 19.59 37.45
N ALA A 270 6.73 20.75 37.60
CA ALA A 270 6.16 22.00 37.10
C ALA A 270 6.06 22.01 35.55
N LYS A 271 7.11 21.52 34.90
CA LYS A 271 7.10 21.36 33.44
C LYS A 271 6.05 20.34 32.99
N LEU A 272 5.93 19.23 33.72
CA LEU A 272 4.95 18.18 33.43
C LEU A 272 3.50 18.72 33.54
N ASP A 273 3.18 19.43 34.61
CA ASP A 273 1.85 20.00 34.85
C ASP A 273 1.47 21.08 33.81
N ASN A 274 2.45 21.76 33.22
CA ASN A 274 2.22 22.72 32.13
C ASN A 274 2.01 22.06 30.74
N LEU A 275 2.45 20.83 30.58
CA LEU A 275 2.29 20.10 29.31
C LEU A 275 0.94 19.40 29.18
N GLY A 276 0.37 18.93 30.32
CA GLY A 276 -0.89 18.19 30.30
C GLY A 276 -1.25 17.57 31.63
N VAL A 277 -2.10 16.55 31.59
CA VAL A 277 -2.65 15.86 32.75
C VAL A 277 -2.10 14.43 32.81
N VAL A 278 -1.74 13.98 34.01
CA VAL A 278 -1.32 12.61 34.29
C VAL A 278 -2.44 11.88 35.01
N PHE A 279 -2.97 10.84 34.39
CA PHE A 279 -3.95 9.95 35.01
C PHE A 279 -3.28 8.69 35.52
N HIS A 280 -3.58 8.33 36.76
CA HIS A 280 -3.10 7.13 37.42
C HIS A 280 -4.00 5.94 37.04
N ALA A 281 -3.38 4.86 36.55
CA ALA A 281 -4.05 3.59 36.26
C ALA A 281 -3.51 2.50 37.23
N GLY A 282 -2.54 1.73 36.81
CA GLY A 282 -1.92 0.68 37.61
C GLY A 282 -0.83 1.20 38.57
N THR A 283 -1.18 2.05 39.48
CA THR A 283 -0.26 2.61 40.50
C THR A 283 -0.75 2.37 41.92
N LYS A 284 0.15 2.41 42.90
CA LYS A 284 -0.14 2.48 44.35
C LYS A 284 0.90 3.32 45.05
N LEU A 285 0.62 3.74 46.27
CA LEU A 285 1.62 4.32 47.17
C LEU A 285 2.32 3.22 47.97
N ASP A 286 3.64 3.32 48.07
CA ASP A 286 4.48 2.55 48.99
C ASP A 286 5.32 3.52 49.81
N CYS A 287 4.99 3.70 51.10
CA CYS A 287 5.60 4.68 51.98
C CYS A 287 5.70 6.08 51.33
N ASP A 288 4.59 6.63 50.82
CA ASP A 288 4.47 7.91 50.13
C ASP A 288 5.16 8.02 48.76
N THR A 289 5.76 6.94 48.28
CA THR A 289 6.34 6.87 46.92
C THR A 289 5.36 6.20 45.98
N PRO A 290 4.98 6.81 44.84
CA PRO A 290 4.18 6.17 43.85
C PRO A 290 4.99 5.05 43.16
N VAL A 291 4.41 3.84 43.08
CA VAL A 291 5.03 2.67 42.48
C VAL A 291 4.09 2.00 41.47
N THR A 292 4.65 1.25 40.51
CA THR A 292 3.87 0.47 39.54
C THR A 292 3.11 -0.66 40.24
N ASN A 293 1.83 -0.87 39.88
CA ASN A 293 0.98 -1.94 40.39
C ASN A 293 0.10 -2.60 39.33
N GLY A 294 0.29 -2.24 38.08
CA GLY A 294 -0.49 -2.76 36.91
C GLY A 294 0.33 -2.82 35.66
N GLY A 295 -0.25 -3.40 34.60
CA GLY A 295 0.34 -3.46 33.28
C GLY A 295 0.38 -2.08 32.63
N ARG A 296 -0.77 -1.42 32.51
CA ARG A 296 -0.85 0.01 32.19
C ARG A 296 -0.69 0.79 33.48
N VAL A 297 0.27 1.69 33.53
CA VAL A 297 0.71 2.36 34.77
C VAL A 297 0.16 3.77 34.84
N LEU A 298 0.42 4.58 33.82
CA LEU A 298 0.00 5.98 33.74
C LEU A 298 -0.53 6.27 32.31
N SER A 299 -1.49 7.19 32.23
CA SER A 299 -1.93 7.79 30.98
C SER A 299 -1.58 9.27 30.97
N LEU A 300 -0.83 9.70 29.97
CA LEU A 300 -0.34 11.07 29.82
C LEU A 300 -1.14 11.76 28.73
N THR A 301 -1.97 12.73 29.12
CA THR A 301 -2.89 13.38 28.19
C THR A 301 -2.51 14.85 28.01
N ALA A 302 -2.24 15.23 26.77
CA ALA A 302 -2.00 16.61 26.37
C ALA A 302 -3.11 17.12 25.46
N LYS A 303 -3.41 18.42 25.56
CA LYS A 303 -4.39 19.14 24.73
C LYS A 303 -3.71 20.33 24.06
N ALA A 304 -4.04 20.59 22.79
CA ALA A 304 -3.48 21.69 22.02
C ALA A 304 -4.41 22.03 20.83
N PRO A 305 -4.22 23.19 20.14
CA PRO A 305 -5.00 23.56 18.98
C PRO A 305 -4.93 22.56 17.81
N THR A 306 -3.85 21.76 17.74
CA THR A 306 -3.66 20.73 16.69
C THR A 306 -3.20 19.41 17.29
N LEU A 307 -3.51 18.28 16.64
CA LEU A 307 -3.02 16.95 17.04
C LEU A 307 -1.49 16.87 17.04
N ASP A 308 -0.82 17.53 16.09
CA ASP A 308 0.64 17.55 16.03
C ASP A 308 1.25 18.19 17.29
N GLU A 309 0.72 19.33 17.75
CA GLU A 309 1.16 19.96 18.99
C GLU A 309 0.79 19.15 20.25
N ALA A 310 -0.40 18.55 20.26
CA ALA A 310 -0.83 17.67 21.36
C ALA A 310 0.06 16.43 21.46
N MET A 311 0.44 15.83 20.34
CA MET A 311 1.41 14.73 20.26
C MET A 311 2.76 15.15 20.82
N GLU A 312 3.32 16.27 20.35
CA GLU A 312 4.61 16.77 20.83
C GLU A 312 4.62 16.95 22.36
N LYS A 313 3.56 17.55 22.91
CA LYS A 313 3.41 17.72 24.36
C LYS A 313 3.33 16.37 25.09
N ALA A 314 2.52 15.42 24.60
CA ALA A 314 2.35 14.12 25.24
C ALA A 314 3.67 13.32 25.28
N TYR A 315 4.43 13.33 24.18
CA TYR A 315 5.75 12.68 24.15
C TYR A 315 6.77 13.36 25.06
N LYS A 316 6.78 14.70 25.16
CA LYS A 316 7.59 15.43 26.13
C LYS A 316 7.23 15.06 27.57
N MET A 317 5.95 14.83 27.89
CA MET A 317 5.53 14.33 29.22
C MET A 317 6.13 12.95 29.49
N ALA A 318 6.16 12.05 28.51
CA ALA A 318 6.73 10.71 28.68
C ALA A 318 8.24 10.73 29.02
N GLU A 319 8.98 11.72 28.52
CA GLU A 319 10.41 11.91 28.81
C GLU A 319 10.65 12.39 30.25
N LEU A 320 9.68 13.07 30.87
CA LEU A 320 9.77 13.60 32.23
C LEU A 320 9.44 12.57 33.31
N ILE A 321 8.84 11.44 32.94
CA ILE A 321 8.46 10.37 33.86
C ILE A 321 9.32 9.15 33.61
N ASP A 322 9.85 8.54 34.69
CA ASP A 322 10.66 7.34 34.55
C ASP A 322 10.35 6.30 35.66
N PHE A 323 10.44 5.04 35.28
CA PHE A 323 10.41 3.87 36.15
C PHE A 323 11.07 2.68 35.45
N GLU A 324 11.63 1.76 36.24
CA GLU A 324 12.29 0.57 35.70
C GLU A 324 11.33 -0.27 34.84
N GLY A 325 11.74 -0.56 33.61
CA GLY A 325 10.91 -1.32 32.66
C GLY A 325 9.78 -0.50 32.05
N LYS A 326 9.86 0.83 32.02
CA LYS A 326 8.91 1.68 31.30
C LYS A 326 8.90 1.36 29.80
N THR A 327 7.70 1.12 29.27
CA THR A 327 7.44 0.96 27.84
C THR A 327 6.28 1.83 27.40
N TYR A 328 6.30 2.33 26.17
CA TYR A 328 5.20 3.03 25.51
C TYR A 328 5.43 3.03 24.01
N ARG A 329 4.36 3.22 23.26
CA ARG A 329 4.43 3.31 21.78
C ARG A 329 4.87 4.72 21.36
N LYS A 330 5.65 4.80 20.28
CA LYS A 330 6.12 6.06 19.70
C LYS A 330 5.29 6.51 18.48
N ASP A 331 4.26 5.76 18.14
CA ASP A 331 3.39 5.98 16.98
C ASP A 331 1.93 6.26 17.35
N ILE A 332 1.68 6.82 18.54
CA ILE A 332 0.35 7.26 18.96
C ILE A 332 0.06 8.63 18.35
N GLY A 333 -1.00 8.67 17.53
CA GLY A 333 -1.43 9.85 16.80
C GLY A 333 -1.55 9.59 15.30
N PRO A 334 -2.00 10.58 14.52
CA PRO A 334 -2.06 10.48 13.04
C PRO A 334 -0.67 10.74 12.44
N MET A 335 0.23 9.76 12.58
CA MET A 335 1.63 9.87 12.14
C MET A 335 1.76 10.04 10.64
N VAL A 336 0.92 9.39 9.85
CA VAL A 336 0.89 9.48 8.39
C VAL A 336 -0.22 10.41 7.96
N LYS A 337 0.11 11.39 7.11
CA LYS A 337 -0.83 12.34 6.51
C LYS A 337 -1.08 11.92 5.07
N ARG A 338 -2.35 11.82 4.68
CA ARG A 338 -2.77 11.47 3.31
C ARG A 338 -3.19 12.70 2.53
N ILE A 339 -2.69 12.79 1.30
CA ILE A 339 -2.98 13.86 0.38
C ILE A 339 -3.37 13.25 -0.97
N TYR A 340 -4.42 13.78 -1.60
CA TYR A 340 -4.75 13.52 -2.99
C TYR A 340 -4.59 14.77 -3.83
N VAL A 341 -4.08 14.59 -5.05
CA VAL A 341 -4.05 15.62 -6.09
C VAL A 341 -4.75 15.06 -7.32
N GLN A 342 -5.70 15.82 -7.85
CA GLN A 342 -6.50 15.45 -9.02
C GLN A 342 -6.47 16.60 -10.04
N LYS A 343 -6.41 16.29 -11.33
CA LYS A 343 -6.65 17.28 -12.36
C LYS A 343 -8.12 17.72 -12.34
N LYS A 344 -8.36 19.03 -12.48
CA LYS A 344 -9.72 19.55 -12.68
C LYS A 344 -10.33 18.97 -13.94
N ALA A 345 -11.64 18.81 -13.97
CA ALA A 345 -12.35 18.09 -15.02
C ALA A 345 -12.01 18.56 -16.45
N GLU A 346 -11.80 19.86 -16.64
CA GLU A 346 -11.42 20.44 -17.93
C GLU A 346 -9.98 20.15 -18.36
N PHE A 347 -9.13 19.66 -17.44
CA PHE A 347 -7.72 19.31 -17.67
C PHE A 347 -7.44 17.83 -17.50
N ASP A 348 -8.44 17.00 -17.18
CA ASP A 348 -8.29 15.54 -17.00
C ASP A 348 -8.32 14.83 -18.35
N ILE A 349 -7.25 14.94 -19.11
CA ILE A 349 -7.05 14.23 -20.37
C ILE A 349 -6.75 12.75 -20.09
N GLU A 350 -6.03 12.45 -19.01
CA GLU A 350 -5.64 11.09 -18.63
C GLU A 350 -6.86 10.20 -18.37
N GLY A 351 -7.79 10.66 -17.54
CA GLY A 351 -8.99 9.89 -17.22
C GLY A 351 -9.88 9.65 -18.44
N ALA A 352 -10.05 10.66 -19.29
CA ALA A 352 -10.81 10.52 -20.53
C ALA A 352 -10.16 9.54 -21.52
N SER A 353 -8.83 9.65 -21.70
CA SER A 353 -8.06 8.73 -22.56
C SER A 353 -8.11 7.30 -22.06
N LEU A 354 -7.94 7.10 -20.74
CA LEU A 354 -7.96 5.78 -20.12
C LEU A 354 -9.33 5.09 -20.24
N ALA A 355 -10.43 5.83 -20.07
CA ALA A 355 -11.78 5.31 -20.28
C ALA A 355 -11.99 4.85 -21.75
N ALA A 356 -11.46 5.62 -22.71
CA ALA A 356 -11.50 5.25 -24.14
C ALA A 356 -10.66 4.00 -24.42
N GLN A 357 -9.45 3.91 -23.89
CA GLN A 357 -8.55 2.76 -24.03
C GLN A 357 -9.14 1.47 -23.45
N ILE A 358 -9.73 1.54 -22.24
CA ILE A 358 -10.40 0.39 -21.61
C ILE A 358 -11.57 -0.09 -22.46
N LYS A 359 -12.35 0.84 -23.03
CA LYS A 359 -13.43 0.48 -23.97
C LYS A 359 -12.91 -0.21 -25.22
N GLU A 360 -11.84 0.31 -25.81
CA GLU A 360 -11.28 -0.21 -27.05
C GLU A 360 -10.57 -1.56 -26.84
N SER A 361 -9.74 -1.67 -25.81
CA SER A 361 -8.93 -2.86 -25.55
C SER A 361 -9.70 -4.00 -24.87
N LEU A 362 -10.61 -3.67 -23.94
CA LEU A 362 -11.32 -4.67 -23.12
C LEU A 362 -12.80 -4.81 -23.49
N GLY A 363 -13.34 -3.90 -24.30
CA GLY A 363 -14.77 -3.86 -24.63
C GLY A 363 -15.67 -3.45 -23.45
N ILE A 364 -15.10 -2.84 -22.40
CA ILE A 364 -15.81 -2.44 -21.18
C ILE A 364 -16.17 -0.96 -21.27
N HIS A 365 -17.45 -0.64 -21.10
CA HIS A 365 -17.94 0.73 -21.12
C HIS A 365 -17.96 1.31 -19.69
N LEU A 366 -17.26 2.41 -19.50
CA LEU A 366 -17.22 3.18 -18.25
C LEU A 366 -17.91 4.52 -18.42
N ASP A 367 -18.50 5.03 -17.34
CA ASP A 367 -19.04 6.40 -17.33
C ASP A 367 -17.90 7.41 -17.29
N SER A 368 -16.88 7.16 -16.44
CA SER A 368 -15.64 7.92 -16.36
C SER A 368 -14.57 7.14 -15.59
N VAL A 369 -13.33 7.56 -15.75
CA VAL A 369 -12.20 7.20 -14.88
C VAL A 369 -11.65 8.49 -14.31
N SER A 370 -11.47 8.55 -12.99
CA SER A 370 -10.90 9.71 -12.31
C SER A 370 -9.54 9.33 -11.70
N PRO A 371 -8.43 9.75 -12.31
CA PRO A 371 -7.09 9.53 -11.77
C PRO A 371 -6.78 10.49 -10.63
N TYR A 372 -6.21 9.95 -9.55
CA TYR A 372 -5.68 10.71 -8.42
C TYR A 372 -4.21 10.36 -8.22
N GLN A 373 -3.38 11.35 -7.91
CA GLN A 373 -2.08 11.12 -7.33
C GLN A 373 -2.21 11.14 -5.81
N ARG A 374 -1.87 10.04 -5.15
CA ARG A 374 -1.87 9.91 -3.69
C ARG A 374 -0.46 10.09 -3.15
N TYR A 375 -0.36 10.83 -2.05
CA TYR A 375 0.84 10.94 -1.23
C TYR A 375 0.48 10.58 0.21
N ASP A 376 1.15 9.59 0.76
CA ASP A 376 1.15 9.28 2.19
C ASP A 376 2.49 9.77 2.75
N MET A 377 2.47 10.70 3.71
CA MET A 377 3.64 11.40 4.21
C MET A 377 3.75 11.27 5.73
N GLN A 378 4.94 11.00 6.23
CA GLN A 378 5.25 10.87 7.66
C GLN A 378 6.41 11.83 8.03
N ASN A 379 6.50 12.21 9.31
CA ASN A 379 7.45 13.19 9.85
C ASN A 379 7.28 14.60 9.25
N ILE A 380 6.06 14.95 8.88
CA ILE A 380 5.69 16.26 8.38
C ILE A 380 4.38 16.70 9.03
N THR A 381 4.26 17.98 9.36
CA THR A 381 3.04 18.56 9.96
C THR A 381 2.07 19.03 8.88
N ILE A 382 0.80 19.20 9.26
CA ILE A 382 -0.22 19.74 8.34
C ILE A 382 0.14 21.17 7.90
N ASP A 383 0.71 21.98 8.78
CA ASP A 383 1.16 23.36 8.44
C ASP A 383 2.26 23.34 7.37
N GLU A 384 3.21 22.41 7.46
CA GLU A 384 4.25 22.24 6.45
C GLU A 384 3.67 21.75 5.12
N ILE A 385 2.72 20.81 5.15
CA ILE A 385 2.01 20.35 3.95
C ILE A 385 1.27 21.54 3.31
N ASN A 386 0.57 22.36 4.07
CA ASN A 386 -0.14 23.53 3.57
C ASN A 386 0.81 24.55 2.88
N LYS A 387 2.04 24.70 3.38
CA LYS A 387 3.05 25.57 2.75
C LYS A 387 3.48 25.07 1.37
N ILE A 388 3.58 23.77 1.17
CA ILE A 388 4.04 23.15 -0.07
C ILE A 388 2.91 22.75 -1.01
N SER A 389 1.67 22.74 -0.54
CA SER A 389 0.51 22.22 -1.27
C SER A 389 0.32 22.87 -2.63
N LYS A 390 0.50 24.18 -2.71
CA LYS A 390 0.28 25.00 -3.92
C LYS A 390 1.54 25.29 -4.75
N THR A 391 2.68 24.76 -4.35
CA THR A 391 3.96 25.06 -5.01
C THR A 391 4.73 23.81 -5.42
N ILE A 392 4.58 22.71 -4.68
CA ILE A 392 5.28 21.45 -4.93
C ILE A 392 4.31 20.33 -5.25
N LEU A 393 3.22 20.18 -4.46
CA LEU A 393 2.30 19.06 -4.61
C LEU A 393 1.29 19.26 -5.73
N SER A 394 0.90 20.49 -6.03
CA SER A 394 -0.12 20.80 -7.04
C SER A 394 0.17 22.08 -7.83
N GLU A 395 -0.45 22.17 -8.98
CA GLU A 395 -0.55 23.39 -9.81
C GLU A 395 -1.97 23.96 -9.70
N PRO A 396 -2.25 24.94 -8.83
CA PRO A 396 -3.61 25.39 -8.51
C PRO A 396 -4.51 25.78 -9.70
N PRO A 397 -3.98 26.27 -10.84
CA PRO A 397 -4.83 26.54 -11.99
C PRO A 397 -5.47 25.30 -12.60
N VAL A 398 -4.82 24.15 -12.52
CA VAL A 398 -5.19 22.90 -13.20
C VAL A 398 -5.45 21.74 -12.25
N ASP A 399 -5.07 21.84 -10.97
CA ASP A 399 -5.21 20.79 -9.95
C ASP A 399 -6.17 21.21 -8.84
N ASP A 400 -6.84 20.21 -8.28
CA ASP A 400 -7.46 20.23 -6.97
C ASP A 400 -6.62 19.36 -6.00
N ILE A 401 -6.47 19.82 -4.76
CA ILE A 401 -5.72 19.12 -3.72
C ILE A 401 -6.60 18.92 -2.50
N TYR A 402 -6.54 17.72 -1.92
CA TYR A 402 -7.33 17.29 -0.77
C TYR A 402 -6.39 16.78 0.31
N ILE A 403 -6.46 17.34 1.52
CA ILE A 403 -5.52 17.07 2.62
C ILE A 403 -6.30 16.53 3.81
N GLN A 404 -5.89 15.40 4.40
CA GLN A 404 -6.46 14.77 5.59
C GLN A 404 -7.98 14.58 5.50
N GLU A 405 -8.80 15.34 6.24
CA GLU A 405 -10.26 15.21 6.24
C GLU A 405 -10.84 15.30 4.83
N GLU A 406 -10.38 16.25 4.03
CA GLU A 406 -10.81 16.38 2.63
C GLU A 406 -10.39 15.17 1.79
N ALA A 407 -9.21 14.59 2.07
CA ALA A 407 -8.76 13.36 1.41
C ALA A 407 -9.68 12.18 1.76
N PHE A 408 -10.09 12.05 3.01
CA PHE A 408 -11.00 10.98 3.45
C PHE A 408 -12.43 11.15 2.91
N GLU A 409 -12.93 12.39 2.84
CA GLU A 409 -14.20 12.68 2.15
C GLU A 409 -14.13 12.33 0.66
N THR A 410 -13.00 12.58 0.03
CA THR A 410 -12.76 12.20 -1.37
C THR A 410 -12.77 10.68 -1.52
N GLU A 411 -12.06 9.93 -0.66
CA GLU A 411 -12.08 8.45 -0.65
C GLU A 411 -13.49 7.90 -0.50
N LYS A 412 -14.28 8.45 0.42
CA LYS A 412 -15.67 8.06 0.66
C LYS A 412 -16.54 8.26 -0.58
N SER A 413 -16.23 9.25 -1.41
CA SER A 413 -16.96 9.55 -2.64
C SER A 413 -16.58 8.64 -3.82
N MET A 414 -15.49 7.89 -3.72
CA MET A 414 -15.04 6.99 -4.78
C MET A 414 -15.96 5.78 -4.90
N THR A 415 -16.18 5.34 -6.14
CA THR A 415 -17.10 4.24 -6.46
C THR A 415 -16.40 2.88 -6.49
N SER A 416 -15.32 2.79 -7.23
CA SER A 416 -14.54 1.56 -7.39
C SER A 416 -13.05 1.91 -7.56
N PRO A 417 -12.38 2.32 -6.47
CA PRO A 417 -11.00 2.73 -6.53
C PRO A 417 -10.06 1.55 -6.78
N ILE A 418 -9.13 1.72 -7.71
CA ILE A 418 -8.00 0.82 -7.95
C ILE A 418 -6.74 1.58 -7.58
N VAL A 419 -6.00 1.06 -6.62
CA VAL A 419 -4.73 1.65 -6.17
C VAL A 419 -3.58 0.94 -6.86
N VAL A 420 -2.69 1.71 -7.48
CA VAL A 420 -1.49 1.19 -8.14
C VAL A 420 -0.27 1.76 -7.43
N GLU A 421 0.56 0.89 -6.91
CA GLU A 421 1.83 1.22 -6.23
C GLU A 421 2.98 0.49 -6.92
N LEU A 422 4.18 1.05 -6.86
CA LEU A 422 5.37 0.32 -7.28
C LEU A 422 5.67 -0.83 -6.32
N HIS A 423 6.28 -1.90 -6.83
CA HIS A 423 6.81 -2.96 -5.97
C HIS A 423 7.85 -2.40 -5.01
N ARG A 424 7.95 -3.03 -3.85
CA ARG A 424 8.93 -2.68 -2.84
C ARG A 424 10.35 -2.82 -3.40
N GLY A 425 11.15 -1.78 -3.17
CA GLY A 425 12.53 -1.70 -3.68
C GLY A 425 12.65 -1.15 -5.10
N GLN A 426 11.55 -0.88 -5.79
CA GLN A 426 11.56 -0.11 -7.03
C GLN A 426 11.79 1.37 -6.73
N TYR A 427 12.55 2.04 -7.59
CA TYR A 427 12.79 3.47 -7.48
C TYR A 427 11.57 4.26 -7.92
N ASP A 428 11.01 5.06 -7.01
CA ASP A 428 9.94 6.00 -7.33
C ASP A 428 10.51 7.41 -7.55
N GLN A 429 10.55 7.82 -8.81
CA GLN A 429 11.04 9.15 -9.20
C GLN A 429 10.22 10.28 -8.56
N ARG A 430 8.93 10.07 -8.35
CA ARG A 430 8.04 11.09 -7.77
C ARG A 430 8.30 11.25 -6.28
N GLU A 431 8.50 10.13 -5.59
CA GLU A 431 8.89 10.11 -4.17
C GLU A 431 10.24 10.79 -3.96
N ASP A 432 11.26 10.39 -4.73
CA ASP A 432 12.61 10.97 -4.65
C ASP A 432 12.62 12.47 -5.00
N GLY A 433 11.96 12.86 -6.08
CA GLY A 433 11.86 14.28 -6.47
C GLY A 433 11.14 15.14 -5.43
N LEU A 434 10.13 14.59 -4.76
CA LEU A 434 9.44 15.26 -3.67
C LEU A 434 10.33 15.39 -2.43
N LEU A 435 11.03 14.33 -2.02
CA LEU A 435 12.00 14.37 -0.91
C LEU A 435 13.07 15.44 -1.11
N GLN A 436 13.67 15.50 -2.30
CA GLN A 436 14.65 16.54 -2.64
C GLN A 436 14.05 17.94 -2.55
N SER A 437 12.83 18.13 -3.03
CA SER A 437 12.11 19.40 -2.95
C SER A 437 11.84 19.84 -1.51
N LEU A 438 11.45 18.89 -0.64
CA LEU A 438 11.20 19.14 0.78
C LEU A 438 12.49 19.50 1.53
N ALA A 439 13.60 18.83 1.24
CA ALA A 439 14.90 19.17 1.81
C ALA A 439 15.31 20.62 1.47
N VAL A 440 15.05 21.06 0.24
CA VAL A 440 15.36 22.45 -0.17
C VAL A 440 14.41 23.47 0.45
N VAL A 441 13.09 23.20 0.47
CA VAL A 441 12.08 24.22 0.84
C VAL A 441 11.84 24.27 2.35
N LEU A 442 11.83 23.11 3.00
CA LEU A 442 11.55 22.98 4.44
C LEU A 442 12.79 22.71 5.29
N GLY A 443 13.94 22.37 4.67
CA GLY A 443 15.15 21.94 5.37
C GLY A 443 14.97 20.62 6.11
N LYS A 444 14.06 19.74 5.63
CA LYS A 444 13.75 18.44 6.23
C LYS A 444 14.25 17.29 5.35
N GLU A 445 15.07 16.42 5.93
CA GLU A 445 15.63 15.23 5.28
C GLU A 445 15.07 13.91 5.84
N ASP A 446 14.28 13.97 6.93
CA ASP A 446 13.73 12.80 7.64
C ASP A 446 12.27 12.50 7.30
N VAL A 447 11.71 13.18 6.30
CA VAL A 447 10.35 12.92 5.82
C VAL A 447 10.33 11.58 5.09
N LYS A 448 9.33 10.75 5.39
CA LYS A 448 9.05 9.54 4.63
C LYS A 448 7.83 9.77 3.75
N ILE A 449 7.89 9.30 2.54
CA ILE A 449 6.82 9.46 1.55
C ILE A 449 6.54 8.10 0.92
N ARG A 450 5.29 7.87 0.58
CA ARG A 450 4.85 6.80 -0.30
C ARG A 450 3.88 7.37 -1.31
N CYS A 451 4.17 7.13 -2.58
CA CYS A 451 3.32 7.55 -3.67
C CYS A 451 2.46 6.41 -4.18
N ALA A 452 1.27 6.73 -4.67
CA ALA A 452 0.40 5.81 -5.39
C ALA A 452 -0.42 6.55 -6.44
N ARG A 453 -0.85 5.82 -7.48
CA ARG A 453 -1.93 6.27 -8.37
C ARG A 453 -3.22 5.61 -7.93
N VAL A 454 -4.29 6.38 -7.84
CA VAL A 454 -5.62 5.84 -7.54
C VAL A 454 -6.54 6.17 -8.70
N TYR A 455 -7.16 5.17 -9.27
CA TYR A 455 -8.12 5.31 -10.36
C TYR A 455 -9.52 4.98 -9.85
N ASP A 456 -10.38 6.00 -9.73
CA ASP A 456 -11.79 5.75 -9.40
C ASP A 456 -12.57 5.42 -10.66
N ILE A 457 -13.03 4.17 -10.75
CA ILE A 457 -13.76 3.64 -11.90
C ILE A 457 -15.26 3.87 -11.67
N LYS A 458 -15.87 4.69 -12.52
CA LYS A 458 -17.31 4.97 -12.49
C LYS A 458 -18.04 4.29 -13.63
N GLY A 459 -19.14 3.60 -13.31
CA GLY A 459 -19.95 2.88 -14.26
C GLY A 459 -20.49 1.56 -13.70
N LYS A 460 -21.35 0.91 -14.47
CA LYS A 460 -21.87 -0.43 -14.11
C LYS A 460 -20.85 -1.50 -14.50
N VAL A 461 -19.94 -1.81 -13.61
CA VAL A 461 -18.85 -2.76 -13.80
C VAL A 461 -19.08 -3.98 -12.92
N THR A 462 -19.01 -5.18 -13.50
CA THR A 462 -19.04 -6.43 -12.72
C THR A 462 -17.69 -6.69 -12.07
N ALA A 463 -17.64 -7.50 -11.00
CA ALA A 463 -16.39 -7.88 -10.34
C ALA A 463 -15.37 -8.49 -11.33
N LYS A 464 -15.84 -9.30 -12.30
CA LYS A 464 -14.96 -9.89 -13.32
C LYS A 464 -14.40 -8.87 -14.31
N GLU A 465 -15.16 -7.84 -14.63
CA GLU A 465 -14.69 -6.73 -15.46
C GLU A 465 -13.71 -5.85 -14.70
N LEU A 466 -13.95 -5.63 -13.40
CA LEU A 466 -13.04 -4.88 -12.56
C LEU A 466 -11.67 -5.58 -12.47
N GLU A 467 -11.63 -6.90 -12.32
CA GLU A 467 -10.37 -7.67 -12.35
C GLU A 467 -9.62 -7.54 -13.69
N LYS A 468 -10.35 -7.49 -14.82
CA LYS A 468 -9.71 -7.23 -16.12
C LYS A 468 -9.15 -5.81 -16.23
N ILE A 469 -9.85 -4.82 -15.66
CA ILE A 469 -9.37 -3.44 -15.61
C ILE A 469 -8.13 -3.35 -14.73
N LYS A 470 -8.10 -4.02 -13.57
CA LYS A 470 -6.91 -4.10 -12.72
C LYS A 470 -5.71 -4.68 -13.46
N ALA A 471 -5.91 -5.82 -14.13
CA ALA A 471 -4.87 -6.46 -14.92
C ALA A 471 -4.38 -5.60 -16.11
N TYR A 472 -5.20 -4.68 -16.60
CA TYR A 472 -4.82 -3.71 -17.62
C TYR A 472 -4.03 -2.53 -17.05
N LEU A 473 -4.41 -2.04 -15.86
CA LEU A 473 -3.81 -0.86 -15.23
C LEU A 473 -2.50 -1.16 -14.50
N ILE A 474 -2.37 -2.37 -13.95
CA ILE A 474 -1.23 -2.75 -13.10
C ILE A 474 -0.25 -3.56 -13.95
N ASN A 475 0.95 -3.03 -14.13
CA ASN A 475 2.03 -3.81 -14.71
C ASN A 475 2.65 -4.70 -13.62
N PRO A 476 2.46 -6.04 -13.69
CA PRO A 476 2.92 -6.93 -12.61
C PRO A 476 4.45 -7.02 -12.48
N VAL A 477 5.20 -6.44 -13.41
CA VAL A 477 6.68 -6.45 -13.38
C VAL A 477 7.23 -5.43 -12.39
N ASP A 478 6.65 -4.23 -12.35
CA ASP A 478 7.12 -3.11 -11.51
C ASP A 478 6.08 -2.59 -10.53
N GLN A 479 4.82 -3.04 -10.68
CA GLN A 479 3.68 -2.51 -9.93
C GLN A 479 2.87 -3.62 -9.25
N GLN A 480 2.15 -3.22 -8.23
CA GLN A 480 1.23 -4.06 -7.48
C GLN A 480 -0.05 -3.31 -7.11
N GLU A 481 -1.09 -4.05 -6.78
CA GLU A 481 -2.29 -3.45 -6.18
C GLU A 481 -1.97 -2.96 -4.77
N GLY A 482 -2.17 -1.67 -4.55
CA GLY A 482 -2.01 -1.03 -3.25
C GLY A 482 -3.30 -1.08 -2.42
N SER A 483 -3.21 -0.64 -1.18
CA SER A 483 -4.35 -0.57 -0.25
C SER A 483 -4.89 0.86 -0.12
N MET A 484 -6.21 1.00 0.00
CA MET A 484 -6.84 2.26 0.41
C MET A 484 -6.63 2.57 1.89
N LYS A 485 -6.29 1.56 2.70
CA LYS A 485 -6.07 1.73 4.14
C LYS A 485 -4.87 2.63 4.40
N LEU A 486 -5.08 3.68 5.20
CA LEU A 486 -3.99 4.53 5.68
C LEU A 486 -3.16 3.76 6.72
N PRO A 487 -1.85 3.56 6.51
CA PRO A 487 -1.00 2.94 7.52
C PRO A 487 -0.73 3.89 8.68
N ASN A 488 -0.52 3.36 9.88
CA ASN A 488 -0.13 4.19 11.04
C ASN A 488 1.31 4.71 10.91
N LEU A 489 2.18 3.93 10.27
CA LEU A 489 3.57 4.29 9.98
C LEU A 489 3.94 3.87 8.56
N LEU A 490 4.79 4.67 7.93
CA LEU A 490 5.53 4.27 6.74
C LEU A 490 6.81 3.56 7.21
N GLU A 491 6.78 2.23 7.21
CA GLU A 491 7.94 1.42 7.62
C GLU A 491 9.01 1.43 6.53
N ASP A 492 10.27 1.52 6.96
CA ASP A 492 11.41 1.14 6.13
C ASP A 492 11.38 -0.39 6.06
N GLU A 493 11.15 -0.92 4.89
CA GLU A 493 11.12 -2.36 4.73
C GLU A 493 12.53 -2.93 4.92
N GLN A 494 12.65 -3.80 5.91
CA GLN A 494 13.79 -4.71 5.95
C GLN A 494 13.72 -5.56 4.68
N PRO A 495 14.79 -5.61 3.88
CA PRO A 495 14.80 -6.49 2.73
C PRO A 495 14.47 -7.91 3.22
N ILE A 496 13.46 -8.52 2.63
CA ILE A 496 13.17 -9.93 2.88
C ILE A 496 14.42 -10.67 2.35
N ILE A 497 15.26 -11.13 3.26
CA ILE A 497 16.36 -12.02 2.91
C ILE A 497 15.69 -13.33 2.50
N GLN A 498 15.39 -13.45 1.22
CA GLN A 498 14.97 -14.74 0.68
C GLN A 498 16.13 -15.71 0.85
N THR A 499 15.89 -16.79 1.54
CA THR A 499 16.79 -17.93 1.53
C THR A 499 16.91 -18.40 0.09
N LYS A 500 18.12 -18.65 -0.40
CA LYS A 500 18.35 -19.14 -1.76
C LYS A 500 17.52 -20.39 -2.00
N ALA A 501 16.49 -20.27 -2.82
CA ALA A 501 15.70 -21.42 -3.21
C ALA A 501 16.57 -22.35 -4.07
N VAL A 502 16.65 -23.60 -3.70
CA VAL A 502 17.33 -24.66 -4.45
C VAL A 502 16.32 -25.31 -5.38
N ILE A 503 16.70 -25.60 -6.60
CA ILE A 503 15.83 -26.27 -7.58
C ILE A 503 15.93 -27.79 -7.33
N ASP A 504 15.16 -28.27 -6.37
CA ASP A 504 15.22 -29.65 -5.92
C ASP A 504 15.01 -30.66 -7.07
N GLY A 505 15.91 -31.65 -7.17
CA GLY A 505 15.85 -32.71 -8.16
C GLY A 505 16.31 -32.30 -9.56
N PHE A 506 16.83 -31.09 -9.77
CA PHE A 506 17.24 -30.60 -11.09
C PHE A 506 18.28 -31.51 -11.76
N ILE A 507 19.31 -31.93 -11.06
CA ILE A 507 20.35 -32.82 -11.61
C ILE A 507 19.86 -34.23 -11.94
N ALA A 508 18.70 -34.63 -11.43
CA ALA A 508 18.09 -35.93 -11.67
C ALA A 508 17.03 -35.91 -12.80
N MET A 509 16.71 -34.74 -13.35
CA MET A 509 15.74 -34.62 -14.44
C MET A 509 16.22 -35.38 -15.66
N ASP A 510 15.31 -36.13 -16.29
CA ASP A 510 15.55 -36.68 -17.62
C ASP A 510 15.33 -35.62 -18.71
N GLU A 511 15.57 -35.98 -19.95
CA GLU A 511 15.53 -35.05 -21.09
C GLU A 511 14.14 -34.45 -21.30
N SER A 512 13.06 -35.21 -21.05
CA SER A 512 11.70 -34.73 -21.16
C SER A 512 11.37 -33.73 -20.06
N ALA A 513 11.69 -34.08 -18.81
CA ALA A 513 11.49 -33.21 -17.67
C ALA A 513 12.29 -31.90 -17.78
N LEU A 514 13.51 -31.98 -18.31
CA LEU A 514 14.36 -30.79 -18.51
C LEU A 514 13.80 -29.90 -19.63
N SER A 515 13.23 -30.47 -20.69
CA SER A 515 12.56 -29.72 -21.75
C SER A 515 11.31 -29.01 -21.24
N ASP A 516 10.50 -29.70 -20.44
CA ASP A 516 9.30 -29.11 -19.81
C ASP A 516 9.67 -28.01 -18.81
N PHE A 517 10.74 -28.23 -18.04
CA PHE A 517 11.30 -27.23 -17.13
C PHE A 517 11.77 -25.98 -17.88
N HIS A 518 12.49 -26.15 -18.99
CA HIS A 518 12.93 -25.05 -19.85
C HIS A 518 11.75 -24.22 -20.36
N ALA A 519 10.73 -24.88 -20.92
CA ALA A 519 9.56 -24.22 -21.47
C ALA A 519 8.70 -23.52 -20.37
N LYS A 520 8.51 -24.19 -19.22
CA LYS A 520 7.73 -23.65 -18.09
C LYS A 520 8.35 -22.39 -17.49
N ASN A 521 9.67 -22.35 -17.39
CA ASN A 521 10.38 -21.21 -16.81
C ASN A 521 10.75 -20.14 -17.85
N GLY A 522 10.45 -20.34 -19.14
CA GLY A 522 10.70 -19.37 -20.19
C GLY A 522 12.18 -18.99 -20.33
N LEU A 523 13.08 -19.97 -20.14
CA LEU A 523 14.52 -19.70 -20.15
C LEU A 523 14.98 -19.19 -21.51
N ALA A 524 15.86 -18.19 -21.49
CA ALA A 524 16.41 -17.56 -22.67
C ALA A 524 17.54 -18.40 -23.31
N MET A 525 18.25 -19.20 -22.51
CA MET A 525 19.27 -20.14 -23.02
C MET A 525 18.63 -21.26 -23.85
N LYS A 526 19.41 -21.91 -24.70
CA LYS A 526 18.95 -23.07 -25.47
C LYS A 526 18.85 -24.31 -24.57
N LEU A 527 18.05 -25.29 -25.01
CA LEU A 527 17.90 -26.54 -24.27
C LEU A 527 19.26 -27.30 -24.14
N GLU A 528 20.10 -27.21 -25.16
CA GLU A 528 21.46 -27.79 -25.17
C GLU A 528 22.34 -27.13 -24.11
N ASP A 529 22.24 -25.84 -23.91
CA ASP A 529 22.99 -25.11 -22.88
C ASP A 529 22.48 -25.49 -21.48
N LEU A 530 21.17 -25.65 -21.30
CA LEU A 530 20.58 -26.14 -20.06
C LEU A 530 21.01 -27.56 -19.72
N LYS A 531 21.14 -28.46 -20.72
CA LYS A 531 21.70 -29.81 -20.55
C LYS A 531 23.17 -29.75 -20.10
N TYR A 532 23.93 -28.86 -20.70
CA TYR A 532 25.34 -28.64 -20.28
C TYR A 532 25.41 -28.11 -18.84
N PHE A 533 24.57 -27.17 -18.48
CA PHE A 533 24.46 -26.64 -17.13
C PHE A 533 24.09 -27.74 -16.11
N GLN A 534 23.13 -28.60 -16.44
CA GLN A 534 22.76 -29.76 -15.63
C GLN A 534 23.91 -30.72 -15.44
N ASP A 535 24.64 -31.05 -16.53
CA ASP A 535 25.80 -31.95 -16.47
C ASP A 535 26.92 -31.37 -15.61
N TYR A 536 27.18 -30.08 -15.68
CA TYR A 536 28.12 -29.39 -14.82
C TYR A 536 27.77 -29.55 -13.34
N PHE A 537 26.53 -29.24 -12.95
CA PHE A 537 26.08 -29.37 -11.57
C PHE A 537 26.11 -30.83 -11.10
N LYS A 538 25.77 -31.77 -11.97
CA LYS A 538 25.80 -33.20 -11.69
C LYS A 538 27.22 -33.75 -11.53
N THR A 539 28.17 -33.30 -12.34
CA THR A 539 29.51 -33.92 -12.42
C THR A 539 30.58 -33.15 -11.65
N LYS A 540 30.45 -31.83 -11.50
CA LYS A 540 31.43 -30.95 -10.85
C LYS A 540 30.98 -30.49 -9.47
N GLU A 541 29.74 -29.96 -9.37
CA GLU A 541 29.20 -29.43 -8.12
C GLU A 541 28.62 -30.51 -7.21
N ASN A 542 28.11 -31.61 -7.78
CA ASN A 542 27.43 -32.71 -7.09
C ASN A 542 26.26 -32.25 -6.18
N ARG A 543 25.50 -31.23 -6.62
CA ARG A 543 24.35 -30.67 -5.95
C ARG A 543 23.37 -30.07 -6.96
N ASP A 544 22.14 -29.86 -6.54
CA ASP A 544 21.20 -29.06 -7.31
C ASP A 544 21.59 -27.56 -7.31
N PRO A 545 21.36 -26.84 -8.41
CA PRO A 545 21.57 -25.40 -8.48
C PRO A 545 20.52 -24.63 -7.70
N SER A 546 20.86 -23.42 -7.26
CA SER A 546 19.88 -22.45 -6.81
C SER A 546 19.20 -21.75 -8.01
N GLU A 547 18.00 -21.20 -7.78
CA GLU A 547 17.32 -20.37 -8.79
C GLU A 547 18.19 -19.20 -9.26
N VAL A 548 18.95 -18.61 -8.34
CA VAL A 548 19.86 -17.49 -8.65
C VAL A 548 20.98 -17.92 -9.60
N GLU A 549 21.58 -19.10 -9.37
CA GLU A 549 22.63 -19.65 -10.25
C GLU A 549 22.08 -19.92 -11.65
N LEU A 550 20.88 -20.49 -11.73
CA LEU A 550 20.21 -20.71 -13.02
C LEU A 550 19.92 -19.38 -13.73
N ALA A 551 19.33 -18.41 -13.04
CA ALA A 551 18.97 -17.12 -13.62
C ALA A 551 20.21 -16.33 -14.09
N MET A 552 21.32 -16.39 -13.33
CA MET A 552 22.58 -15.78 -13.75
C MET A 552 23.13 -16.40 -15.04
N VAL A 553 23.12 -17.72 -15.13
CA VAL A 553 23.65 -18.44 -16.31
C VAL A 553 22.70 -18.25 -17.50
N ASP A 554 21.40 -18.27 -17.28
CA ASP A 554 20.39 -18.00 -18.32
C ASP A 554 20.56 -16.61 -18.92
N THR A 555 20.74 -15.59 -18.06
CA THR A 555 21.03 -14.22 -18.50
C THR A 555 22.34 -14.12 -19.27
N TYR A 556 23.39 -14.77 -18.78
CA TYR A 556 24.73 -14.73 -19.38
C TYR A 556 24.77 -15.42 -20.76
N TRP A 557 24.05 -16.52 -20.91
CA TRP A 557 23.97 -17.28 -22.16
C TRP A 557 22.77 -16.86 -23.07
N SER A 558 22.02 -15.87 -22.68
CA SER A 558 21.01 -15.32 -23.56
C SER A 558 21.65 -14.72 -24.81
N ASP A 559 20.96 -14.80 -25.94
CA ASP A 559 21.39 -14.17 -27.21
C ASP A 559 21.14 -12.65 -27.13
N HIS A 560 21.90 -11.96 -26.26
CA HIS A 560 21.78 -10.52 -26.03
C HIS A 560 21.96 -9.74 -27.33
N CYS A 561 21.00 -8.86 -27.64
CA CYS A 561 20.94 -8.14 -28.93
C CYS A 561 20.94 -9.04 -30.16
N ARG A 562 20.65 -10.32 -29.99
CA ARG A 562 20.61 -11.34 -31.04
C ARG A 562 21.89 -11.45 -31.86
N HIS A 563 23.04 -11.20 -31.25
CA HIS A 563 24.34 -11.27 -31.92
C HIS A 563 24.59 -12.64 -32.52
N THR A 564 24.31 -13.73 -31.79
CA THR A 564 24.44 -15.10 -32.28
C THR A 564 23.48 -15.37 -33.46
N THR A 565 22.22 -14.98 -33.32
CA THR A 565 21.23 -15.13 -34.38
C THR A 565 21.65 -14.40 -35.65
N PHE A 566 22.07 -13.12 -35.55
CA PHE A 566 22.46 -12.32 -36.72
C PHE A 566 23.75 -12.80 -37.36
N ASN A 567 24.66 -13.47 -36.64
CA ASN A 567 25.91 -14.01 -37.17
C ASN A 567 25.83 -15.49 -37.54
N THR A 568 24.67 -16.15 -37.37
CA THR A 568 24.49 -17.53 -37.80
C THR A 568 24.68 -17.63 -39.33
N VAL A 569 25.54 -18.58 -39.73
CA VAL A 569 25.81 -18.85 -41.17
C VAL A 569 24.60 -19.56 -41.77
N LEU A 570 24.03 -18.97 -42.79
CA LEU A 570 22.89 -19.50 -43.50
C LEU A 570 23.38 -20.39 -44.67
N GLU A 571 23.24 -21.70 -44.54
CA GLU A 571 23.68 -22.66 -45.58
C GLU A 571 22.57 -22.88 -46.65
N ASN A 572 21.32 -22.92 -46.22
CA ASN A 572 20.16 -23.18 -47.10
C ASN A 572 19.08 -22.13 -46.89
N VAL A 573 18.79 -21.38 -47.93
CA VAL A 573 17.73 -20.37 -47.91
C VAL A 573 16.59 -20.81 -48.84
N SER A 574 15.39 -20.95 -48.30
CA SER A 574 14.18 -21.31 -49.04
C SER A 574 13.06 -20.31 -48.78
N PHE A 575 12.20 -20.14 -49.74
CA PHE A 575 11.06 -19.22 -49.69
C PHE A 575 9.76 -19.98 -49.59
N ILE A 576 9.05 -19.80 -48.49
CA ILE A 576 7.73 -20.40 -48.30
C ILE A 576 6.69 -19.60 -49.10
N SER A 577 5.72 -20.31 -49.73
CA SER A 577 4.63 -19.67 -50.44
C SER A 577 3.77 -18.81 -49.50
N SER A 578 3.62 -17.54 -49.85
CA SER A 578 2.76 -16.59 -49.13
C SER A 578 1.42 -16.40 -49.81
N ALA A 579 0.36 -16.16 -49.05
CA ALA A 579 -0.93 -15.75 -49.58
C ALA A 579 -0.85 -14.44 -50.41
N ASN A 580 0.10 -13.54 -50.01
CA ASN A 580 0.38 -12.33 -50.80
C ASN A 580 1.56 -12.54 -51.76
N LYS A 581 1.23 -12.84 -53.00
CA LYS A 581 2.21 -13.10 -54.06
C LYS A 581 3.12 -11.89 -54.36
N ALA A 582 2.62 -10.68 -54.21
CA ALA A 582 3.42 -9.47 -54.47
C ALA A 582 4.55 -9.35 -53.45
N ILE A 583 4.28 -9.58 -52.15
CA ILE A 583 5.30 -9.58 -51.10
C ILE A 583 6.31 -10.71 -51.35
N GLN A 584 5.86 -11.92 -51.70
CA GLN A 584 6.73 -13.04 -51.97
C GLN A 584 7.72 -12.73 -53.13
N LEU A 585 7.23 -12.13 -54.21
CA LEU A 585 8.08 -11.74 -55.33
C LEU A 585 9.09 -10.63 -54.95
N ALA A 586 8.67 -9.65 -54.15
CA ALA A 586 9.53 -8.59 -53.69
C ALA A 586 10.66 -9.13 -52.78
N VAL A 587 10.37 -10.04 -51.86
CA VAL A 587 11.36 -10.69 -51.00
C VAL A 587 12.33 -11.54 -51.80
N LEU A 588 11.85 -12.32 -52.77
CA LEU A 588 12.68 -13.08 -53.69
C LEU A 588 13.63 -12.18 -54.51
N GLN A 589 13.14 -11.05 -55.00
CA GLN A 589 13.95 -10.10 -55.73
C GLN A 589 15.01 -9.46 -54.83
N ALA A 590 14.62 -9.01 -53.64
CA ALA A 590 15.53 -8.44 -52.69
C ALA A 590 16.67 -9.40 -52.30
N TYR A 591 16.39 -10.69 -52.14
CA TYR A 591 17.42 -11.69 -51.88
C TYR A 591 18.39 -11.87 -53.07
N LYS A 592 17.89 -11.86 -54.31
CA LYS A 592 18.74 -11.89 -55.52
C LYS A 592 19.64 -10.66 -55.58
N ASP A 593 19.06 -9.48 -55.37
CA ASP A 593 19.80 -8.23 -55.37
C ASP A 593 20.88 -8.23 -54.26
N TYR A 594 20.59 -8.81 -53.10
CA TYR A 594 21.57 -9.02 -52.04
C TYR A 594 22.76 -9.90 -52.50
N LEU A 595 22.49 -11.03 -53.15
CA LEU A 595 23.54 -11.92 -53.67
C LEU A 595 24.43 -11.19 -54.69
N ASP A 596 23.86 -10.41 -55.60
CA ASP A 596 24.59 -9.57 -56.54
C ASP A 596 25.45 -8.51 -55.84
N LEU A 597 24.92 -7.91 -54.78
CA LEU A 597 25.62 -6.90 -54.01
C LEU A 597 26.81 -7.51 -53.23
N ARG A 598 26.68 -8.73 -52.73
CA ARG A 598 27.78 -9.44 -52.07
C ARG A 598 28.99 -9.60 -52.99
N GLU A 599 28.75 -10.02 -54.21
CA GLU A 599 29.82 -10.14 -55.21
C GLU A 599 30.50 -8.79 -55.46
N LYS A 600 29.75 -7.75 -55.66
CA LYS A 600 30.22 -6.38 -55.92
C LYS A 600 30.94 -5.74 -54.71
N ALA A 601 30.44 -5.99 -53.51
CA ALA A 601 30.94 -5.37 -52.31
C ALA A 601 32.22 -6.06 -51.77
N HIS A 602 32.25 -7.40 -51.74
CA HIS A 602 33.36 -8.14 -51.10
C HIS A 602 33.65 -9.51 -51.77
N ASN A 603 33.26 -9.72 -53.01
CA ASN A 603 33.57 -10.94 -53.82
C ASN A 603 33.11 -12.24 -53.11
N ASN A 604 32.04 -12.20 -52.35
CA ASN A 604 31.53 -13.31 -51.52
C ASN A 604 32.52 -13.85 -50.44
N GLU A 605 33.52 -13.09 -50.04
CA GLU A 605 34.51 -13.51 -49.03
C GLU A 605 33.92 -13.64 -47.62
N LYS A 606 32.83 -12.94 -47.31
CA LYS A 606 32.18 -13.03 -45.99
C LYS A 606 31.11 -14.12 -45.99
N PRO A 607 30.86 -14.80 -44.87
CA PRO A 607 29.79 -15.78 -44.76
C PRO A 607 28.41 -15.10 -44.95
N LEU A 608 27.48 -15.86 -45.47
CA LEU A 608 26.09 -15.42 -45.66
C LEU A 608 25.37 -15.45 -44.30
N THR A 609 25.08 -14.29 -43.76
CA THR A 609 24.45 -14.09 -42.42
C THR A 609 23.42 -12.96 -42.48
N LEU A 610 22.53 -12.87 -41.48
CA LEU A 610 21.62 -11.74 -41.37
C LEU A 610 22.37 -10.42 -41.18
N MET A 611 23.49 -10.43 -40.47
CA MET A 611 24.37 -9.27 -40.30
C MET A 611 24.99 -8.81 -41.62
N ASP A 612 25.38 -9.74 -42.46
CA ASP A 612 25.88 -9.39 -43.81
C ASP A 612 24.80 -8.77 -44.64
N MET A 613 23.55 -9.34 -44.61
CA MET A 613 22.38 -8.77 -45.32
C MET A 613 22.09 -7.34 -44.84
N ALA A 614 22.10 -7.10 -43.51
CA ALA A 614 21.80 -5.79 -42.94
C ALA A 614 22.84 -4.72 -43.32
N THR A 615 24.11 -5.10 -43.50
CA THR A 615 25.23 -4.16 -43.71
C THR A 615 25.72 -4.08 -45.15
N ILE A 616 25.26 -4.94 -46.06
CA ILE A 616 25.78 -5.08 -47.42
C ILE A 616 25.67 -3.80 -48.24
N MET A 617 24.53 -3.10 -48.16
CA MET A 617 24.27 -1.87 -48.91
C MET A 617 25.26 -0.76 -48.49
N ALA A 618 25.46 -0.57 -47.19
CA ALA A 618 26.42 0.41 -46.67
C ALA A 618 27.85 0.13 -47.14
N ARG A 619 28.25 -1.16 -47.15
CA ARG A 619 29.55 -1.59 -47.65
C ARG A 619 29.71 -1.33 -49.16
N TYR A 620 28.69 -1.62 -49.93
CA TYR A 620 28.68 -1.35 -51.36
C TYR A 620 28.75 0.13 -51.67
N MET A 621 27.92 0.95 -51.02
CA MET A 621 27.92 2.43 -51.16
C MET A 621 29.27 3.03 -50.80
N ARG A 622 29.88 2.56 -49.68
CA ARG A 622 31.21 2.99 -49.26
C ARG A 622 32.29 2.66 -50.31
N LYS A 623 32.27 1.44 -50.86
CA LYS A 623 33.19 1.02 -51.91
C LYS A 623 33.07 1.87 -53.19
N ASN A 624 31.90 2.40 -53.44
CA ASN A 624 31.63 3.23 -54.64
C ASN A 624 31.72 4.75 -54.38
N GLY A 625 32.25 5.18 -53.23
CA GLY A 625 32.41 6.61 -52.90
C GLY A 625 31.08 7.36 -52.68
N GLN A 626 30.05 6.67 -52.27
CA GLN A 626 28.73 7.26 -51.97
C GLN A 626 28.54 7.59 -50.48
N LEU A 627 29.53 7.32 -49.65
CA LEU A 627 29.52 7.58 -48.19
C LEU A 627 30.85 8.29 -47.78
N ASP A 628 31.28 9.29 -48.56
CA ASP A 628 32.52 10.06 -48.28
C ASP A 628 32.44 10.95 -47.08
N ASP A 629 31.24 11.32 -46.68
CA ASP A 629 30.89 12.01 -45.45
C ASP A 629 30.87 11.13 -44.20
N LEU A 630 30.86 9.81 -44.37
CA LEU A 630 31.01 8.89 -43.22
C LEU A 630 32.41 9.01 -42.65
N GLU A 631 32.50 9.29 -41.36
CA GLU A 631 33.80 9.26 -40.67
C GLU A 631 34.25 7.82 -40.52
N VAL A 632 35.53 7.60 -40.83
CA VAL A 632 36.20 6.31 -40.65
C VAL A 632 37.26 6.46 -39.61
N SER A 633 37.13 5.76 -38.48
CA SER A 633 38.11 5.73 -37.43
C SER A 633 38.23 4.30 -36.88
N ASP A 634 39.28 4.06 -36.07
CA ASP A 634 39.49 2.77 -35.41
C ASP A 634 38.46 2.53 -34.28
N GLU A 635 37.80 3.58 -33.79
CA GLU A 635 36.74 3.51 -32.79
C GLU A 635 35.39 3.61 -33.47
N ILE A 636 34.58 2.54 -33.39
CA ILE A 636 33.29 2.41 -34.08
C ILE A 636 32.17 2.21 -33.05
N ASN A 637 32.02 3.13 -32.10
CA ASN A 637 30.98 3.03 -31.08
C ASN A 637 29.69 3.79 -31.47
N ALA A 638 29.78 4.69 -32.47
CA ALA A 638 28.64 5.39 -33.03
C ALA A 638 28.88 5.68 -34.52
N CYS A 639 27.80 5.85 -35.28
CA CYS A 639 27.87 6.33 -36.64
C CYS A 639 28.11 7.84 -36.62
N SER A 640 29.21 8.31 -37.23
CA SER A 640 29.57 9.73 -37.29
C SER A 640 29.60 10.22 -38.72
N VAL A 641 28.83 11.28 -39.01
CA VAL A 641 28.75 11.90 -40.33
C VAL A 641 29.41 13.30 -40.26
N LYS A 642 30.31 13.57 -41.18
CA LYS A 642 30.97 14.87 -41.30
C LYS A 642 30.02 15.88 -41.88
N ILE A 643 29.77 16.94 -41.15
CA ILE A 643 28.89 18.06 -41.57
C ILE A 643 29.55 19.38 -41.41
N LYS A 644 29.08 20.38 -42.15
CA LYS A 644 29.46 21.81 -41.98
C LYS A 644 28.32 22.55 -41.31
N VAL A 645 28.64 23.25 -40.23
CA VAL A 645 27.68 24.02 -39.45
C VAL A 645 28.12 25.49 -39.47
N LYS A 646 27.20 26.42 -39.73
CA LYS A 646 27.48 27.86 -39.61
C LYS A 646 27.38 28.32 -38.17
N VAL A 647 28.49 28.71 -37.59
CA VAL A 647 28.58 29.30 -36.26
C VAL A 647 29.03 30.74 -36.39
N ASN A 648 28.19 31.66 -35.96
CA ASN A 648 28.46 33.12 -36.11
C ASN A 648 28.82 33.60 -37.55
N GLY A 649 28.28 32.90 -38.56
CA GLY A 649 28.49 33.21 -39.96
C GLY A 649 29.70 32.51 -40.62
N GLU A 650 30.50 31.78 -39.86
CA GLU A 650 31.64 30.99 -40.35
C GLU A 650 31.30 29.51 -40.40
N ASP A 651 31.77 28.83 -41.46
CA ASP A 651 31.59 27.38 -41.62
C ASP A 651 32.62 26.65 -40.73
N GLN A 652 32.09 25.78 -39.85
CA GLN A 652 32.91 24.94 -38.99
C GLN A 652 32.61 23.44 -39.28
N ASP A 653 33.63 22.60 -39.21
CA ASP A 653 33.47 21.17 -39.37
C ASP A 653 33.01 20.53 -38.06
N TYR A 654 31.94 19.77 -38.14
CA TYR A 654 31.32 19.02 -37.02
C TYR A 654 31.14 17.55 -37.39
N LEU A 655 31.05 16.71 -36.39
CA LEU A 655 30.58 15.35 -36.52
C LEU A 655 29.15 15.23 -35.97
N LEU A 656 28.22 14.87 -36.82
CA LEU A 656 26.88 14.46 -36.37
C LEU A 656 26.92 12.98 -36.04
N MET A 657 26.81 12.68 -34.75
CA MET A 657 26.81 11.31 -34.26
C MET A 657 25.39 10.77 -34.15
N PHE A 658 25.16 9.59 -34.68
CA PHE A 658 23.90 8.89 -34.59
C PHE A 658 24.10 7.57 -33.83
N LYS A 659 23.40 7.43 -32.72
CA LYS A 659 23.38 6.23 -31.91
C LYS A 659 21.93 5.75 -31.75
N ASN A 660 21.70 4.47 -32.04
CA ASN A 660 20.45 3.80 -31.82
C ASN A 660 20.64 2.81 -30.67
N GLU A 661 19.81 2.94 -29.61
CA GLU A 661 19.76 2.04 -28.50
C GLU A 661 18.36 1.40 -28.39
N THR A 662 18.30 0.10 -28.24
CA THR A 662 17.09 -0.62 -27.95
C THR A 662 16.92 -0.75 -26.44
N HIS A 663 15.76 -0.34 -25.93
CA HIS A 663 15.37 -0.65 -24.56
C HIS A 663 14.88 -2.09 -24.54
N ASN A 664 15.55 -2.92 -23.79
CA ASN A 664 15.25 -4.33 -23.71
C ASN A 664 14.86 -4.76 -22.28
N HIS A 665 15.11 -5.97 -21.92
CA HIS A 665 14.72 -6.60 -20.67
C HIS A 665 14.96 -5.78 -19.38
N PRO A 666 16.09 -5.06 -19.17
CA PRO A 666 16.24 -4.19 -18.00
C PRO A 666 15.18 -3.11 -17.85
N THR A 667 14.66 -2.57 -18.97
CA THR A 667 13.56 -1.59 -18.94
C THR A 667 12.22 -2.21 -18.55
N GLU A 668 12.02 -3.49 -18.84
CA GLU A 668 10.83 -4.25 -18.44
C GLU A 668 10.84 -4.54 -16.93
N ILE A 669 12.00 -4.86 -16.36
CA ILE A 669 12.13 -5.21 -14.94
C ILE A 669 12.15 -3.95 -14.05
N GLU A 670 12.89 -2.93 -14.48
CA GLU A 670 13.05 -1.65 -13.78
C GLU A 670 13.02 -0.52 -14.81
N PRO A 671 11.82 0.00 -15.12
CA PRO A 671 11.60 0.91 -16.25
C PRO A 671 12.46 2.17 -16.21
N PHE A 672 12.57 2.79 -15.04
CA PHE A 672 13.33 4.03 -14.90
C PHE A 672 14.83 3.80 -15.05
N GLY A 673 15.41 2.91 -14.29
CA GLY A 673 16.86 2.61 -14.31
C GLY A 673 17.27 1.94 -15.61
N GLY A 674 16.42 1.07 -16.18
CA GLY A 674 16.63 0.47 -17.48
C GLY A 674 16.68 1.52 -18.60
N ALA A 675 15.74 2.47 -18.62
CA ALA A 675 15.73 3.59 -19.56
C ALA A 675 16.94 4.52 -19.34
N SER A 676 17.30 4.80 -18.11
CA SER A 676 18.49 5.60 -17.77
C SER A 676 19.77 4.95 -18.23
N THR A 677 19.90 3.63 -18.07
CA THR A 677 21.06 2.84 -18.53
C THR A 677 21.20 2.93 -20.05
N CYS A 678 20.10 2.74 -20.80
CA CYS A 678 20.12 2.81 -22.25
C CYS A 678 20.44 4.23 -22.76
N LEU A 679 19.85 5.26 -22.13
CA LEU A 679 20.17 6.66 -22.44
C LEU A 679 21.63 6.98 -22.14
N GLY A 680 22.13 6.53 -20.98
CA GLY A 680 23.51 6.67 -20.59
C GLY A 680 24.46 5.98 -21.57
N GLY A 681 24.12 4.78 -22.08
CA GLY A 681 24.86 4.09 -23.15
C GLY A 681 24.88 4.88 -24.43
N ALA A 682 23.75 5.42 -24.86
CA ALA A 682 23.65 6.24 -26.06
C ALA A 682 24.51 7.51 -26.00
N ILE A 683 24.75 8.07 -24.81
CA ILE A 683 25.61 9.24 -24.58
C ILE A 683 27.08 8.80 -24.44
N ARG A 684 27.35 7.74 -23.65
CA ARG A 684 28.71 7.28 -23.33
C ARG A 684 29.45 6.76 -24.55
N ASP A 685 28.80 6.04 -25.43
CA ASP A 685 29.48 5.45 -26.60
C ASP A 685 30.05 6.51 -27.54
N PRO A 686 29.32 7.57 -27.94
CA PRO A 686 29.90 8.69 -28.64
C PRO A 686 30.99 9.44 -27.86
N LEU A 687 30.82 9.60 -26.54
CA LEU A 687 31.74 10.32 -25.67
C LEU A 687 33.07 9.58 -25.45
N SER A 688 33.02 8.24 -25.30
CA SER A 688 34.17 7.42 -25.01
C SER A 688 35.22 7.42 -26.12
N GLY A 689 34.79 7.61 -27.36
CA GLY A 689 35.66 7.56 -28.52
C GLY A 689 36.32 8.88 -28.88
N ARG A 690 35.89 10.06 -28.34
CA ARG A 690 36.36 11.28 -28.95
C ARG A 690 36.57 12.48 -28.04
N SER A 691 35.63 13.11 -27.61
CA SER A 691 35.73 14.35 -26.90
C SER A 691 34.34 14.79 -26.46
N TYR A 692 34.04 16.03 -26.48
CA TYR A 692 32.80 16.56 -26.00
C TYR A 692 31.64 16.22 -26.94
N VAL A 693 30.52 15.68 -26.39
CA VAL A 693 29.30 15.35 -27.12
C VAL A 693 28.13 16.11 -26.53
N TYR A 694 27.33 16.73 -27.40
CA TYR A 694 26.11 17.43 -27.03
C TYR A 694 24.92 16.65 -27.61
N GLN A 695 23.89 16.39 -26.79
CA GLN A 695 22.65 15.83 -27.28
C GLN A 695 21.90 16.88 -28.10
N ALA A 696 21.73 16.63 -29.41
CA ALA A 696 20.98 17.49 -30.29
C ALA A 696 19.51 17.10 -30.37
N MET A 697 19.23 15.79 -30.46
CA MET A 697 17.86 15.27 -30.57
C MET A 697 17.78 13.87 -29.98
N ARG A 698 16.66 13.57 -29.33
CA ARG A 698 16.28 12.21 -28.95
C ARG A 698 14.97 11.84 -29.64
N VAL A 699 14.93 10.66 -30.23
CA VAL A 699 13.72 10.08 -30.83
C VAL A 699 13.46 8.76 -30.10
N THR A 700 12.25 8.58 -29.61
CA THR A 700 11.81 7.34 -28.95
C THR A 700 10.56 6.83 -29.65
N GLY A 701 10.42 5.52 -29.78
CA GLY A 701 9.25 4.86 -30.33
C GLY A 701 9.22 3.40 -29.92
N SER A 702 8.03 2.85 -29.73
CA SER A 702 7.83 1.47 -29.26
C SER A 702 6.56 0.85 -29.82
N ALA A 703 6.20 1.16 -31.07
CA ALA A 703 5.02 0.58 -31.70
C ALA A 703 5.40 -0.49 -32.75
N ASP A 704 4.49 -1.40 -33.07
CA ASP A 704 4.63 -2.29 -34.21
C ASP A 704 4.56 -1.45 -35.51
N PRO A 705 5.63 -1.41 -36.32
CA PRO A 705 5.66 -0.59 -37.52
C PRO A 705 4.66 -1.04 -38.58
N ARG A 706 3.98 -2.17 -38.39
CA ARG A 706 2.94 -2.71 -39.29
C ARG A 706 1.55 -2.22 -38.96
N GLU A 707 1.36 -1.67 -37.76
CA GLU A 707 0.09 -1.06 -37.35
C GLU A 707 -0.10 0.30 -38.01
N ALA A 708 -1.33 0.62 -38.39
CA ALA A 708 -1.66 1.94 -38.88
C ALA A 708 -1.54 2.94 -37.73
N ILE A 709 -1.05 4.16 -37.98
CA ILE A 709 -0.89 5.19 -36.94
C ILE A 709 -2.20 5.46 -36.19
N SER A 710 -3.34 5.35 -36.88
CA SER A 710 -4.69 5.48 -36.28
C SER A 710 -5.08 4.32 -35.36
N GLU A 711 -4.33 3.22 -35.37
CA GLU A 711 -4.57 2.00 -34.58
C GLU A 711 -3.54 1.85 -33.46
N THR A 712 -2.54 2.72 -33.42
CA THR A 712 -1.56 2.76 -32.33
C THR A 712 -2.06 3.61 -31.18
N LEU A 713 -1.75 3.19 -29.93
CA LEU A 713 -2.03 4.00 -28.74
C LEU A 713 -1.11 5.22 -28.72
N GLU A 714 -1.67 6.37 -28.40
CA GLU A 714 -0.90 7.61 -28.28
C GLU A 714 0.16 7.44 -27.17
N GLY A 715 1.43 7.67 -27.52
CA GLY A 715 2.56 7.53 -26.60
C GLY A 715 3.17 6.12 -26.48
N LYS A 716 2.74 5.17 -27.29
CA LYS A 716 3.41 3.84 -27.43
C LYS A 716 4.38 3.81 -28.59
#